data_a0cacab8e029e605546b5b695bdac910
#
_entry.id   a0cacab8e029e605546b5b695bdac910
#
_cell.length_a   1.000
_cell.length_b   1.000
_cell.length_c   1.000
_cell.angle_alpha   90.00
_cell.angle_beta   90.00
_cell.angle_gamma   90.00
#
_symmetry.space_group_name_H-M   'P 1'
#
loop_
_entity.id
_entity.type
_entity.pdbx_description
1 polymer ?
#
loop_
_entity_poly.entity_id
_entity_poly.type
_entity_poly.pdbx_seq_one_letter_code
_entity_poly.pdbx_strand_id
1 'polypeptide(L)'
;MRAPLSWIKEFVDIPQAVTAEQISDALIRVGFEVEEIIRQGHDLKGPLKFAEVVSIEEITEYKKAIRYVGIDCGEGQTRFVICGATNFVVGDVIVAALPGAVLPGDFKIAARETYGKVSDGMICSSRELGISDEHAGIMVLPKDSVAIGGDAIEGLQINDVIFDVAVNPDRGYALSIRGLAREVAGSLALPYIDPVDELRNLTFTDTGKGVSAKIADPATASVFYLRTMSHFDPTATTPMWMRRRIEKMGMRSISLVVDITNYVMLELGQPLHAFDKSKIKGGLTIKRAGKAQPFTTLDGNVRQLDPDDLMVVDDEQPLALAGTMGGAYSEITESTTDIALEAVRFDPICIAKNSRRHKLSSEASRRLERSVDPSLAQFASARFVQLLTAHSSATHVATVVAGEPVYPSSVRINPEYVSKTLGFEIEPAQIAQVLRTIGCEVDEKSFEIKPASWRADLLHAADFTEEVARMLGYDKIPSILPPRPLHASLTSTQKRRRAVASMLASRGLAEVQSFPFTNQSTIDAMGFVGERAATYKLANPMSEEFPLMRVHLLPGLIEVAQRNISRGAKDFAIFEMGSIFRSSQKLETAISPDLSQRPDQRIIEKIFASVPNQGYHVAGLLVGKLESENWQGKARAYNWQDAIALAQDVLSLCNLEWSIARSDLAPWHPGRCAELIINGTVVAHAGELHPRVVAAYGLPERSVAFAVALNALPESSLVNPTTVGTMPAAVQDVALIVDATVSAADVTSALREGAGDLLESITLFDRYDKIGEGKVSLAFSLVFRASDRTLTGEEVSAMREAATAVASKKLGAVVRTA
;
A
#
# COMPACT_ATOMS: atom_id res chain seq x y z
N MET A 1 4.46 -1.73 16.67
CA MET A 1 5.40 -2.04 17.77
C MET A 1 4.61 -2.64 18.92
N ARG A 2 5.01 -3.81 19.39
CA ARG A 2 4.37 -4.43 20.55
C ARG A 2 4.82 -3.72 21.85
N ALA A 3 3.88 -3.53 22.78
CA ALA A 3 4.15 -2.85 24.06
C ALA A 3 3.39 -3.58 25.19
N PRO A 4 4.10 -4.37 26.03
CA PRO A 4 3.49 -5.04 27.17
C PRO A 4 3.04 -4.04 28.23
N LEU A 5 1.80 -4.14 28.67
CA LEU A 5 1.22 -3.28 29.71
C LEU A 5 2.00 -3.38 31.02
N SER A 6 2.46 -4.60 31.35
CA SER A 6 3.29 -4.82 32.55
C SER A 6 4.56 -3.96 32.54
N TRP A 7 5.15 -3.75 31.36
CA TRP A 7 6.35 -2.92 31.23
C TRP A 7 6.05 -1.42 31.21
N ILE A 8 4.94 -1.00 30.54
CA ILE A 8 4.47 0.39 30.59
C ILE A 8 4.20 0.85 32.03
N LYS A 9 3.60 -0.03 32.85
CA LYS A 9 3.29 0.24 34.28
C LYS A 9 4.52 0.50 35.16
N GLU A 10 5.71 0.15 34.73
CA GLU A 10 6.94 0.53 35.47
C GLU A 10 7.25 2.03 35.39
N PHE A 11 6.74 2.69 34.32
CA PHE A 11 6.98 4.10 34.06
C PHE A 11 5.75 4.99 34.24
N VAL A 12 4.56 4.38 34.37
CA VAL A 12 3.29 5.08 34.57
C VAL A 12 2.46 4.38 35.64
N ASP A 13 2.08 5.09 36.69
CA ASP A 13 1.19 4.55 37.71
C ASP A 13 -0.26 4.53 37.20
N ILE A 14 -0.59 3.48 36.42
CA ILE A 14 -1.91 3.31 35.81
C ILE A 14 -2.84 2.67 36.86
N PRO A 15 -3.94 3.38 37.25
CA PRO A 15 -4.90 2.84 38.23
C PRO A 15 -5.50 1.50 37.77
N GLN A 16 -5.74 0.60 38.69
CA GLN A 16 -6.34 -0.73 38.40
C GLN A 16 -7.71 -0.65 37.68
N ALA A 17 -8.46 0.42 37.89
CA ALA A 17 -9.75 0.65 37.25
C ALA A 17 -9.64 0.97 35.75
N VAL A 18 -8.46 1.36 35.25
CA VAL A 18 -8.25 1.69 33.83
C VAL A 18 -8.06 0.39 33.06
N THR A 19 -8.96 0.14 32.12
CA THR A 19 -8.94 -1.08 31.30
C THR A 19 -7.96 -0.96 30.12
N ALA A 20 -7.61 -2.09 29.52
CA ALA A 20 -6.76 -2.11 28.32
C ALA A 20 -7.39 -1.34 27.15
N GLU A 21 -8.70 -1.42 27.01
CA GLU A 21 -9.46 -0.69 26.01
C GLU A 21 -9.34 0.83 26.21
N GLN A 22 -9.47 1.29 27.44
CA GLN A 22 -9.32 2.73 27.75
C GLN A 22 -7.90 3.25 27.47
N ILE A 23 -6.87 2.40 27.67
CA ILE A 23 -5.49 2.76 27.30
C ILE A 23 -5.34 2.81 25.77
N SER A 24 -5.91 1.84 25.08
CA SER A 24 -5.96 1.83 23.61
C SER A 24 -6.64 3.09 23.07
N ASP A 25 -7.82 3.41 23.58
CA ASP A 25 -8.59 4.59 23.18
C ASP A 25 -7.80 5.90 23.47
N ALA A 26 -7.06 5.93 24.59
CA ALA A 26 -6.21 7.04 24.95
C ALA A 26 -5.04 7.22 23.97
N LEU A 27 -4.41 6.13 23.53
CA LEU A 27 -3.36 6.16 22.51
C LEU A 27 -3.91 6.59 21.15
N ILE A 28 -5.05 6.02 20.72
CA ILE A 28 -5.71 6.37 19.46
C ILE A 28 -6.06 7.87 19.45
N ARG A 29 -6.60 8.39 20.53
CA ARG A 29 -6.97 9.81 20.64
C ARG A 29 -5.79 10.76 20.42
N VAL A 30 -4.59 10.37 20.81
CA VAL A 30 -3.37 11.17 20.62
C VAL A 30 -2.57 10.78 19.38
N GLY A 31 -3.18 10.02 18.44
CA GLY A 31 -2.64 9.74 17.13
C GLY A 31 -1.78 8.48 17.01
N PHE A 32 -1.87 7.54 17.95
CA PHE A 32 -1.25 6.22 17.85
C PHE A 32 -2.31 5.16 17.55
N GLU A 33 -2.26 4.56 16.38
CA GLU A 33 -3.15 3.47 16.01
C GLU A 33 -2.76 2.20 16.78
N VAL A 34 -3.71 1.63 17.51
CA VAL A 34 -3.57 0.33 18.15
C VAL A 34 -4.21 -0.71 17.24
N GLU A 35 -3.38 -1.47 16.54
CA GLU A 35 -3.82 -2.48 15.56
C GLU A 35 -4.46 -3.69 16.26
N GLU A 36 -3.91 -4.08 17.42
CA GLU A 36 -4.39 -5.23 18.18
C GLU A 36 -4.12 -5.08 19.68
N ILE A 37 -5.02 -5.62 20.49
CA ILE A 37 -4.83 -5.84 21.94
C ILE A 37 -4.67 -7.34 22.17
N ILE A 38 -3.45 -7.80 22.33
CA ILE A 38 -3.12 -9.22 22.54
C ILE A 38 -3.21 -9.53 24.04
N ARG A 39 -4.05 -10.46 24.42
CA ARG A 39 -4.18 -10.94 25.80
C ARG A 39 -3.44 -12.26 25.96
N GLN A 40 -2.13 -12.16 26.21
CA GLN A 40 -1.29 -13.34 26.36
C GLN A 40 -1.60 -14.07 27.67
N GLY A 41 -1.74 -15.39 27.60
CA GLY A 41 -1.97 -16.26 28.74
C GLY A 41 -3.40 -16.25 29.29
N HIS A 42 -4.31 -15.44 28.75
CA HIS A 42 -5.68 -15.30 29.20
C HIS A 42 -6.49 -16.61 29.13
N ASP A 43 -6.15 -17.47 28.20
CA ASP A 43 -6.77 -18.79 27.96
C ASP A 43 -6.05 -19.93 28.70
N LEU A 44 -4.93 -19.65 29.37
CA LEU A 44 -4.25 -20.61 30.23
C LEU A 44 -4.92 -20.71 31.60
N LYS A 45 -5.17 -21.94 32.05
CA LYS A 45 -5.67 -22.21 33.41
C LYS A 45 -4.82 -23.30 34.04
N GLY A 46 -4.36 -23.07 35.25
CA GLY A 46 -3.59 -24.06 36.04
C GLY A 46 -4.37 -25.35 36.31
N PRO A 47 -3.68 -26.36 36.85
CA PRO A 47 -2.34 -26.32 37.43
C PRO A 47 -1.20 -26.49 36.37
N LEU A 48 -0.40 -25.44 36.22
CA LEU A 48 0.88 -25.51 35.49
C LEU A 48 1.99 -25.31 36.53
N LYS A 49 2.96 -26.23 36.56
CA LYS A 49 3.98 -26.31 37.61
C LYS A 49 5.38 -26.32 37.02
N PHE A 50 6.33 -25.70 37.72
CA PHE A 50 7.73 -26.00 37.48
C PHE A 50 8.04 -27.37 38.06
N ALA A 51 8.70 -28.20 37.24
CA ALA A 51 9.04 -29.57 37.60
C ALA A 51 10.47 -29.91 37.23
N GLU A 52 11.12 -30.77 38.01
CA GLU A 52 12.42 -31.33 37.70
C GLU A 52 12.27 -32.72 37.05
N VAL A 53 13.02 -32.96 36.02
CA VAL A 53 13.09 -34.29 35.38
C VAL A 53 13.93 -35.20 36.25
N VAL A 54 13.34 -36.20 36.89
CA VAL A 54 14.01 -37.15 37.80
C VAL A 54 14.37 -38.46 37.16
N SER A 55 13.69 -38.89 36.10
CA SER A 55 13.99 -40.07 35.35
C SER A 55 13.51 -40.03 33.91
N ILE A 56 14.20 -40.74 33.01
CA ILE A 56 13.82 -40.88 31.60
C ILE A 56 13.95 -42.36 31.20
N GLU A 57 12.87 -42.95 30.71
CA GLU A 57 12.84 -44.29 30.12
C GLU A 57 12.49 -44.12 28.63
N GLU A 58 13.42 -44.59 27.73
CA GLU A 58 13.14 -44.53 26.30
C GLU A 58 12.21 -45.70 25.90
N ILE A 59 11.09 -45.40 25.23
CA ILE A 59 10.18 -46.40 24.67
C ILE A 59 10.58 -46.64 23.22
N THR A 60 11.28 -47.74 22.98
CA THR A 60 11.93 -48.04 21.68
C THR A 60 11.05 -48.86 20.73
N GLU A 61 9.89 -49.30 21.15
CA GLU A 61 8.97 -50.15 20.36
C GLU A 61 8.29 -49.41 19.19
N TYR A 62 8.39 -48.09 19.12
CA TYR A 62 7.72 -47.28 18.13
C TYR A 62 8.70 -46.53 17.19
N LYS A 63 8.25 -46.23 15.98
CA LYS A 63 9.08 -45.52 14.96
C LYS A 63 9.57 -44.14 15.35
N LYS A 64 8.88 -43.46 16.30
CA LYS A 64 9.25 -42.16 16.83
C LYS A 64 9.90 -42.31 18.19
N ALA A 65 10.89 -41.47 18.49
CA ALA A 65 11.43 -41.36 19.83
C ALA A 65 10.31 -40.94 20.80
N ILE A 66 10.05 -41.79 21.79
CA ILE A 66 9.03 -41.53 22.82
C ILE A 66 9.70 -41.79 24.16
N ARG A 67 9.49 -40.89 25.10
CA ARG A 67 10.07 -40.94 26.43
C ARG A 67 9.00 -41.08 27.48
N TYR A 68 9.18 -41.93 28.44
CA TYR A 68 8.41 -41.98 29.68
C TYR A 68 9.23 -41.34 30.76
N VAL A 69 8.76 -40.17 31.18
CA VAL A 69 9.53 -39.20 31.98
C VAL A 69 8.96 -39.12 33.38
N GLY A 70 9.76 -39.41 34.39
CA GLY A 70 9.42 -39.13 35.78
C GLY A 70 9.77 -37.67 36.11
N ILE A 71 8.82 -36.93 36.63
CA ILE A 71 8.96 -35.54 37.01
C ILE A 71 8.59 -35.32 38.46
N ASP A 72 9.37 -34.49 39.14
CA ASP A 72 9.04 -33.95 40.48
C ASP A 72 8.37 -32.58 40.37
N CYS A 73 7.12 -32.49 40.78
CA CYS A 73 6.34 -31.26 40.78
C CYS A 73 6.26 -30.61 42.17
N GLY A 74 7.16 -30.98 43.10
CA GLY A 74 7.14 -30.51 44.49
C GLY A 74 6.04 -31.09 45.35
N GLU A 75 5.40 -32.21 44.92
CA GLU A 75 4.28 -32.82 45.65
C GLU A 75 4.68 -34.00 46.54
N GLY A 76 5.99 -34.26 46.61
CA GLY A 76 6.55 -35.39 47.40
C GLY A 76 6.38 -36.77 46.73
N GLN A 77 5.87 -36.83 45.54
CA GLN A 77 5.73 -38.02 44.71
C GLN A 77 6.10 -37.73 43.25
N THR A 78 6.74 -38.72 42.59
CA THR A 78 7.08 -38.61 41.17
C THR A 78 5.86 -38.85 40.32
N ARG A 79 5.56 -37.92 39.42
CA ARG A 79 4.56 -38.09 38.35
C ARG A 79 5.25 -38.62 37.09
N PHE A 80 4.55 -39.37 36.29
CA PHE A 80 5.04 -39.90 35.06
C PHE A 80 4.26 -39.32 33.88
N VAL A 81 4.99 -38.86 32.84
CA VAL A 81 4.41 -38.27 31.65
C VAL A 81 5.07 -38.81 30.39
N ILE A 82 4.34 -38.91 29.31
CA ILE A 82 4.86 -39.27 28.00
C ILE A 82 5.24 -38.02 27.24
N CYS A 83 6.49 -37.99 26.72
CA CYS A 83 6.99 -36.87 25.93
C CYS A 83 7.68 -37.36 24.66
N GLY A 84 7.40 -36.66 23.53
CA GLY A 84 8.06 -36.94 22.23
C GLY A 84 9.30 -36.08 21.97
N ALA A 85 9.60 -35.13 22.84
CA ALA A 85 10.77 -34.28 22.70
C ALA A 85 12.03 -34.92 23.24
N THR A 86 13.19 -34.57 22.72
CA THR A 86 14.49 -35.13 23.07
C THR A 86 15.50 -34.12 23.58
N ASN A 87 15.11 -32.87 23.68
CA ASN A 87 15.96 -31.70 24.01
C ASN A 87 16.16 -31.48 25.52
N PHE A 88 15.97 -32.50 26.34
CA PHE A 88 16.13 -32.41 27.80
C PHE A 88 16.75 -33.70 28.38
N VAL A 89 17.35 -33.55 29.56
CA VAL A 89 18.01 -34.62 30.31
C VAL A 89 17.53 -34.67 31.76
N VAL A 90 17.89 -35.70 32.51
CA VAL A 90 17.63 -35.80 33.95
C VAL A 90 18.29 -34.64 34.71
N GLY A 91 17.57 -34.01 35.60
CA GLY A 91 17.96 -32.84 36.35
C GLY A 91 17.63 -31.51 35.68
N ASP A 92 17.01 -31.53 34.50
CA ASP A 92 16.50 -30.31 33.86
C ASP A 92 15.20 -29.85 34.50
N VAL A 93 15.03 -28.52 34.54
CA VAL A 93 13.81 -27.87 35.00
C VAL A 93 12.90 -27.56 33.81
N ILE A 94 11.65 -27.97 33.93
CA ILE A 94 10.66 -27.88 32.83
C ILE A 94 9.33 -27.35 33.33
N VAL A 95 8.40 -27.06 32.40
CA VAL A 95 7.01 -26.72 32.74
C VAL A 95 6.12 -27.93 32.48
N ALA A 96 5.40 -28.37 33.51
CA ALA A 96 4.44 -29.45 33.46
C ALA A 96 3.00 -28.94 33.60
N ALA A 97 2.16 -29.27 32.63
CA ALA A 97 0.72 -29.10 32.73
C ALA A 97 0.13 -30.36 33.36
N LEU A 98 -0.49 -30.25 34.55
CA LEU A 98 -1.05 -31.35 35.28
C LEU A 98 -2.53 -31.54 34.91
N PRO A 99 -3.14 -32.68 35.20
CA PRO A 99 -4.57 -32.93 34.98
C PRO A 99 -5.44 -31.82 35.56
N GLY A 100 -6.34 -31.30 34.77
CA GLY A 100 -7.19 -30.14 35.09
C GLY A 100 -6.67 -28.81 34.53
N ALA A 101 -5.41 -28.76 34.04
CA ALA A 101 -4.92 -27.61 33.31
C ALA A 101 -5.63 -27.47 31.96
N VAL A 102 -5.75 -26.22 31.49
CA VAL A 102 -6.26 -25.87 30.16
C VAL A 102 -5.20 -25.02 29.46
N LEU A 103 -4.76 -25.51 28.29
CA LEU A 103 -3.80 -24.83 27.43
C LEU A 103 -4.53 -24.06 26.30
N PRO A 104 -3.86 -23.18 25.56
CA PRO A 104 -4.44 -22.43 24.45
C PRO A 104 -5.25 -23.31 23.49
N GLY A 105 -6.39 -22.75 23.00
CA GLY A 105 -7.32 -23.51 22.17
C GLY A 105 -8.26 -24.45 22.95
N ASP A 106 -8.50 -24.19 24.24
CA ASP A 106 -9.32 -25.02 25.17
C ASP A 106 -8.85 -26.47 25.28
N PHE A 107 -7.51 -26.66 25.14
CA PHE A 107 -6.92 -27.99 25.22
C PHE A 107 -6.77 -28.42 26.68
N LYS A 108 -7.68 -29.34 27.13
CA LYS A 108 -7.75 -29.80 28.48
C LYS A 108 -6.80 -30.97 28.74
N ILE A 109 -5.98 -30.82 29.78
CA ILE A 109 -5.04 -31.86 30.21
C ILE A 109 -5.76 -32.83 31.15
N ALA A 110 -5.63 -34.11 30.85
CA ALA A 110 -6.13 -35.22 31.65
C ALA A 110 -5.14 -36.36 31.68
N ALA A 111 -5.18 -37.20 32.74
CA ALA A 111 -4.42 -38.42 32.73
C ALA A 111 -4.93 -39.35 31.60
N ARG A 112 -4.01 -39.90 30.81
CA ARG A 112 -4.32 -40.76 29.66
C ARG A 112 -3.39 -41.96 29.60
N GLU A 113 -3.95 -43.07 29.24
CA GLU A 113 -3.15 -44.24 28.89
C GLU A 113 -2.72 -44.14 27.41
N THR A 114 -1.41 -44.13 27.15
CA THR A 114 -0.84 -43.96 25.83
C THR A 114 0.44 -44.83 25.78
N TYR A 115 0.64 -45.55 24.70
CA TYR A 115 1.79 -46.46 24.55
C TYR A 115 1.95 -47.46 25.69
N GLY A 116 0.80 -47.94 26.24
CA GLY A 116 0.76 -48.94 27.34
C GLY A 116 1.20 -48.40 28.71
N LYS A 117 1.35 -47.06 28.85
CA LYS A 117 1.70 -46.41 30.11
C LYS A 117 0.75 -45.25 30.41
N VAL A 118 0.55 -44.91 31.65
CA VAL A 118 -0.25 -43.79 32.06
C VAL A 118 0.60 -42.50 32.01
N SER A 119 0.17 -41.52 31.21
CA SER A 119 0.72 -40.16 31.22
C SER A 119 -0.15 -39.30 32.12
N ASP A 120 0.36 -38.84 33.26
CA ASP A 120 -0.34 -38.05 34.28
C ASP A 120 0.00 -36.55 34.11
N GLY A 121 -0.23 -36.02 32.93
CA GLY A 121 0.06 -34.65 32.55
C GLY A 121 0.81 -34.55 31.23
N MET A 122 1.37 -33.39 30.95
CA MET A 122 2.11 -33.06 29.74
C MET A 122 3.25 -32.09 30.07
N ILE A 123 4.43 -32.32 29.49
CA ILE A 123 5.55 -31.35 29.50
C ILE A 123 5.35 -30.38 28.33
N CYS A 124 5.43 -29.09 28.60
CA CYS A 124 5.01 -28.05 27.65
C CYS A 124 6.19 -27.43 26.90
N SER A 125 5.99 -27.14 25.62
CA SER A 125 6.81 -26.27 24.81
C SER A 125 6.37 -24.80 24.98
N SER A 126 7.18 -23.84 24.50
CA SER A 126 6.80 -22.42 24.48
C SER A 126 5.50 -22.16 23.72
N ARG A 127 5.27 -22.90 22.63
CA ARG A 127 4.06 -22.79 21.82
C ARG A 127 2.81 -23.25 22.58
N GLU A 128 2.90 -24.37 23.30
CA GLU A 128 1.78 -24.90 24.06
C GLU A 128 1.39 -24.01 25.25
N LEU A 129 2.34 -23.18 25.72
CA LEU A 129 2.09 -22.16 26.74
C LEU A 129 1.62 -20.82 26.14
N GLY A 130 1.48 -20.70 24.80
CA GLY A 130 1.12 -19.45 24.14
C GLY A 130 2.17 -18.34 24.28
N ILE A 131 3.43 -18.73 24.47
CA ILE A 131 4.55 -17.82 24.71
C ILE A 131 5.20 -17.38 23.41
N SER A 132 5.46 -18.36 22.50
CA SER A 132 6.05 -18.12 21.17
C SER A 132 5.67 -19.27 20.23
N ASP A 133 6.01 -19.14 18.94
CA ASP A 133 5.77 -20.20 17.93
C ASP A 133 6.78 -21.34 18.01
N GLU A 134 7.74 -21.31 18.95
CA GLU A 134 8.77 -22.33 19.10
C GLU A 134 8.17 -23.63 19.61
N HIS A 135 8.38 -24.70 18.84
CA HIS A 135 7.83 -26.04 19.11
C HIS A 135 8.80 -27.17 18.73
N ALA A 136 10.07 -26.86 18.48
CA ALA A 136 11.09 -27.85 18.14
C ALA A 136 11.43 -28.79 19.32
N GLY A 137 11.03 -28.41 20.54
CA GLY A 137 11.22 -29.19 21.78
C GLY A 137 10.37 -28.62 22.90
N ILE A 138 10.57 -29.15 24.11
CA ILE A 138 9.95 -28.61 25.32
C ILE A 138 10.73 -27.39 25.82
N MET A 139 10.07 -26.57 26.65
CA MET A 139 10.72 -25.46 27.35
C MET A 139 11.57 -26.03 28.49
N VAL A 140 12.90 -25.83 28.40
CA VAL A 140 13.87 -26.12 29.46
C VAL A 140 14.32 -24.80 30.08
N LEU A 141 14.30 -24.76 31.40
CA LEU A 141 14.66 -23.59 32.19
C LEU A 141 16.06 -23.77 32.81
N PRO A 142 16.82 -22.69 33.05
CA PRO A 142 18.07 -22.78 33.80
C PRO A 142 17.85 -23.38 35.19
N LYS A 143 18.80 -24.20 35.64
CA LYS A 143 18.80 -24.78 36.99
C LYS A 143 18.79 -23.63 37.98
N ASP A 144 18.10 -23.82 39.07
CA ASP A 144 17.97 -22.85 40.18
C ASP A 144 17.32 -21.51 39.82
N SER A 145 16.72 -21.40 38.60
CA SER A 145 16.03 -20.16 38.18
C SER A 145 14.63 -20.02 38.76
N VAL A 146 14.03 -21.14 39.17
CA VAL A 146 12.65 -21.19 39.71
C VAL A 146 12.51 -22.24 40.79
N ALA A 147 11.54 -22.09 41.68
CA ALA A 147 11.24 -23.08 42.71
C ALA A 147 10.40 -24.23 42.12
N ILE A 148 10.88 -25.47 42.30
CA ILE A 148 10.12 -26.67 41.88
C ILE A 148 8.77 -26.70 42.61
N GLY A 149 7.70 -27.03 41.88
CA GLY A 149 6.33 -26.99 42.41
C GLY A 149 5.67 -25.62 42.36
N GLY A 150 6.42 -24.56 42.03
CA GLY A 150 5.88 -23.20 41.87
C GLY A 150 4.92 -23.11 40.68
N ASP A 151 4.03 -22.10 40.70
CA ASP A 151 3.12 -21.81 39.61
C ASP A 151 3.89 -21.26 38.39
N ALA A 152 3.77 -21.94 37.24
CA ALA A 152 4.51 -21.57 36.05
C ALA A 152 3.88 -20.35 35.31
N ILE A 153 2.57 -20.10 35.47
CA ILE A 153 1.93 -18.93 34.88
C ILE A 153 2.45 -17.66 35.52
N GLU A 154 2.52 -17.65 36.83
CA GLU A 154 3.02 -16.52 37.59
C GLU A 154 4.54 -16.39 37.47
N GLY A 155 5.29 -17.48 37.67
CA GLY A 155 6.76 -17.45 37.65
C GLY A 155 7.37 -17.08 36.31
N LEU A 156 6.72 -17.42 35.20
CA LEU A 156 7.09 -16.99 33.85
C LEU A 156 6.46 -15.68 33.41
N GLN A 157 5.63 -15.06 34.26
CA GLN A 157 4.91 -13.83 33.93
C GLN A 157 4.19 -13.95 32.57
N ILE A 158 3.49 -15.06 32.35
CA ILE A 158 2.86 -15.34 31.05
C ILE A 158 1.73 -14.36 30.79
N ASN A 159 0.88 -14.12 31.81
CA ASN A 159 -0.26 -13.25 31.71
C ASN A 159 0.15 -11.79 31.48
N ASP A 160 -0.23 -11.24 30.34
CA ASP A 160 -0.01 -9.83 30.04
C ASP A 160 -1.00 -9.33 29.00
N VAL A 161 -1.14 -8.01 28.92
CA VAL A 161 -1.80 -7.34 27.81
C VAL A 161 -0.73 -6.65 26.98
N ILE A 162 -0.70 -6.95 25.70
CA ILE A 162 0.29 -6.38 24.76
C ILE A 162 -0.47 -5.56 23.73
N PHE A 163 -0.14 -4.28 23.62
CA PHE A 163 -0.66 -3.42 22.57
C PHE A 163 0.26 -3.55 21.35
N ASP A 164 -0.28 -3.86 20.17
CA ASP A 164 0.44 -3.71 18.92
C ASP A 164 0.11 -2.35 18.33
N VAL A 165 1.10 -1.45 18.33
CA VAL A 165 0.95 -0.03 18.03
C VAL A 165 1.65 0.28 16.72
N ALA A 166 0.92 0.81 15.73
CA ALA A 166 1.49 1.42 14.55
C ALA A 166 2.06 2.79 14.90
N VAL A 167 3.38 2.92 14.76
CA VAL A 167 4.08 4.16 15.07
C VAL A 167 4.39 4.91 13.79
N ASN A 168 3.90 6.14 13.67
CA ASN A 168 4.14 7.01 12.54
C ASN A 168 5.62 7.40 12.40
N PRO A 169 6.13 7.67 11.18
CA PRO A 169 7.53 7.98 10.93
C PRO A 169 8.08 9.19 11.70
N ASP A 170 7.26 10.20 11.96
CA ASP A 170 7.59 11.40 12.73
C ASP A 170 7.69 11.14 14.24
N ARG A 171 7.13 10.04 14.72
CA ARG A 171 7.08 9.64 16.14
C ARG A 171 8.15 8.60 16.49
N GLY A 172 9.36 8.73 15.95
CA GLY A 172 10.44 7.75 16.13
C GLY A 172 10.73 7.40 17.59
N TYR A 173 10.61 8.34 18.53
CA TYR A 173 10.79 8.14 19.97
C TYR A 173 9.81 7.12 20.56
N ALA A 174 8.62 6.98 19.97
CA ALA A 174 7.60 6.02 20.41
C ALA A 174 7.89 4.57 19.97
N LEU A 175 8.99 4.33 19.23
CA LEU A 175 9.51 2.98 19.01
C LEU A 175 10.27 2.44 20.24
N SER A 176 9.83 2.83 21.43
CA SER A 176 10.35 2.37 22.73
C SER A 176 9.24 2.34 23.79
N ILE A 177 9.43 1.52 24.83
CA ILE A 177 8.52 1.53 25.99
C ILE A 177 8.55 2.88 26.66
N ARG A 178 9.74 3.49 26.82
CA ARG A 178 9.92 4.87 27.34
C ARG A 178 9.02 5.87 26.60
N GLY A 179 9.01 5.84 25.26
CA GLY A 179 8.23 6.77 24.45
C GLY A 179 6.73 6.51 24.53
N LEU A 180 6.30 5.27 24.43
CA LEU A 180 4.88 4.92 24.53
C LEU A 180 4.32 5.17 25.93
N ALA A 181 5.08 4.86 26.97
CA ALA A 181 4.68 5.15 28.35
C ALA A 181 4.47 6.66 28.57
N ARG A 182 5.34 7.51 27.99
CA ARG A 182 5.17 8.97 28.03
C ARG A 182 3.87 9.42 27.36
N GLU A 183 3.52 8.85 26.22
CA GLU A 183 2.27 9.14 25.52
C GLU A 183 1.03 8.66 26.30
N VAL A 184 1.09 7.47 26.88
CA VAL A 184 0.03 6.96 27.77
C VAL A 184 -0.15 7.89 28.95
N ALA A 185 0.94 8.30 29.62
CA ALA A 185 0.90 9.22 30.75
C ALA A 185 0.29 10.57 30.37
N GLY A 186 0.76 11.16 29.27
CA GLY A 186 0.25 12.45 28.76
C GLY A 186 -1.22 12.38 28.36
N SER A 187 -1.64 11.31 27.70
CA SER A 187 -3.02 11.10 27.24
C SER A 187 -4.00 10.86 28.39
N LEU A 188 -3.57 10.19 29.46
CA LEU A 188 -4.38 9.91 30.65
C LEU A 188 -4.18 10.92 31.78
N ALA A 189 -3.32 11.94 31.56
CA ALA A 189 -2.92 12.91 32.58
C ALA A 189 -2.39 12.27 33.87
N LEU A 190 -1.58 11.21 33.72
CA LEU A 190 -0.95 10.47 34.82
C LEU A 190 0.51 10.89 35.00
N PRO A 191 1.10 10.73 36.22
CA PRO A 191 2.51 10.91 36.41
C PRO A 191 3.37 9.95 35.57
N TYR A 192 4.46 10.46 35.01
CA TYR A 192 5.44 9.71 34.21
C TYR A 192 6.79 9.68 34.93
N ILE A 193 7.38 8.50 34.99
CA ILE A 193 8.73 8.29 35.55
C ILE A 193 9.66 7.98 34.38
N ASP A 194 10.58 8.91 34.05
CA ASP A 194 11.52 8.67 32.94
C ASP A 194 12.65 7.73 33.43
N PRO A 195 12.82 6.54 32.82
CA PRO A 195 13.89 5.61 33.20
C PRO A 195 15.31 6.22 33.07
N VAL A 196 15.47 7.26 32.26
CA VAL A 196 16.74 7.97 32.11
C VAL A 196 17.16 8.72 33.39
N ASP A 197 16.23 9.12 34.25
CA ASP A 197 16.56 9.90 35.46
C ASP A 197 17.43 9.10 36.46
N GLU A 198 17.17 7.79 36.57
CA GLU A 198 18.03 6.90 37.37
C GLU A 198 19.42 6.73 36.73
N LEU A 199 19.47 6.65 35.39
CA LEU A 199 20.71 6.46 34.65
C LEU A 199 21.64 7.67 34.69
N ARG A 200 21.12 8.88 34.97
CA ARG A 200 21.92 10.10 35.12
C ARG A 200 22.93 10.00 36.26
N ASN A 201 22.62 9.21 37.27
CA ASN A 201 23.46 9.04 38.48
C ASN A 201 24.50 7.93 38.32
N LEU A 202 24.45 7.16 37.25
CA LEU A 202 25.43 6.09 37.01
C LEU A 202 26.77 6.68 36.57
N THR A 203 27.81 6.37 37.33
CA THR A 203 29.19 6.72 37.02
C THR A 203 30.03 5.46 36.89
N PHE A 204 30.90 5.43 35.89
CA PHE A 204 31.82 4.32 35.69
C PHE A 204 33.24 4.86 35.68
N THR A 205 34.11 4.29 36.53
CA THR A 205 35.52 4.65 36.55
C THR A 205 36.29 3.87 35.51
N ASP A 206 37.09 4.55 34.72
CA ASP A 206 37.98 3.93 33.75
C ASP A 206 39.11 3.20 34.48
N THR A 207 39.30 1.92 34.17
CA THR A 207 40.30 1.05 34.79
C THR A 207 41.45 0.71 33.84
N GLY A 208 41.32 1.10 32.57
CA GLY A 208 42.29 0.80 31.53
C GLY A 208 42.10 1.65 30.26
N LYS A 209 42.81 1.29 29.19
CA LYS A 209 42.71 1.95 27.92
C LYS A 209 41.54 1.34 27.09
N GLY A 210 40.61 2.18 26.70
CA GLY A 210 39.52 1.80 25.82
C GLY A 210 39.92 1.74 24.31
N VAL A 211 39.04 1.22 23.53
CA VAL A 211 39.08 1.33 22.03
C VAL A 211 38.80 2.80 21.67
N SER A 212 39.62 3.39 20.82
CA SER A 212 39.43 4.77 20.38
C SER A 212 38.23 4.91 19.44
N ALA A 213 37.51 6.02 19.53
CA ALA A 213 36.35 6.35 18.73
C ALA A 213 36.61 7.62 17.89
N LYS A 214 36.15 7.62 16.63
CA LYS A 214 36.26 8.78 15.71
C LYS A 214 35.04 8.88 14.82
N ILE A 215 34.59 10.11 14.56
CA ILE A 215 33.62 10.46 13.52
C ILE A 215 34.38 11.21 12.45
N ALA A 216 34.46 10.67 11.24
CA ALA A 216 35.21 11.30 10.15
C ALA A 216 34.47 12.48 9.52
N ASP A 217 33.14 12.43 9.50
CA ASP A 217 32.27 13.49 8.99
C ASP A 217 31.13 13.73 9.99
N PRO A 218 31.13 14.86 10.70
CA PRO A 218 30.08 15.20 11.67
C PRO A 218 28.67 15.28 11.09
N ALA A 219 28.52 15.45 9.77
CA ALA A 219 27.21 15.44 9.12
C ALA A 219 26.59 14.03 9.06
N THR A 220 27.36 12.97 9.27
CA THR A 220 26.89 11.59 9.20
C THR A 220 26.55 10.98 10.57
N ALA A 221 27.16 11.50 11.63
CA ALA A 221 26.90 11.13 13.01
C ALA A 221 27.29 12.30 13.93
N SER A 222 26.49 12.56 14.96
CA SER A 222 26.74 13.68 15.87
C SER A 222 27.49 13.27 17.13
N VAL A 223 27.19 12.12 17.69
CA VAL A 223 27.83 11.64 18.94
C VAL A 223 28.01 10.13 18.91
N PHE A 224 29.16 9.68 19.37
CA PHE A 224 29.54 8.27 19.44
C PHE A 224 30.08 7.94 20.84
N TYR A 225 29.34 7.17 21.62
CA TYR A 225 29.78 6.57 22.87
C TYR A 225 30.29 5.16 22.60
N LEU A 226 31.54 4.90 22.91
CA LEU A 226 32.19 3.59 22.80
C LEU A 226 32.63 3.12 24.18
N ARG A 227 32.00 2.04 24.67
CA ARG A 227 32.39 1.47 25.98
C ARG A 227 33.11 0.16 25.79
N THR A 228 34.21 0.00 26.53
CA THR A 228 35.00 -1.23 26.54
C THR A 228 34.69 -2.00 27.83
N MET A 229 34.36 -3.29 27.67
CA MET A 229 34.11 -4.23 28.74
C MET A 229 35.11 -5.39 28.63
N SER A 230 35.50 -5.96 29.76
CA SER A 230 36.36 -7.14 29.82
C SER A 230 35.83 -8.18 30.80
N HIS A 231 36.40 -9.39 30.74
CA HIS A 231 36.06 -10.50 31.63
C HIS A 231 34.58 -10.94 31.50
N PHE A 232 34.00 -10.77 30.34
CA PHE A 232 32.66 -11.31 30.05
C PHE A 232 32.72 -12.84 30.00
N ASP A 233 31.84 -13.49 30.72
CA ASP A 233 31.64 -14.92 30.66
C ASP A 233 30.64 -15.24 29.50
N PRO A 234 31.10 -15.82 28.39
CA PRO A 234 30.22 -16.11 27.24
C PRO A 234 29.17 -17.19 27.55
N THR A 235 29.31 -17.92 28.68
CA THR A 235 28.30 -18.92 29.10
C THR A 235 27.17 -18.30 29.94
N ALA A 236 27.29 -17.03 30.30
CA ALA A 236 26.27 -16.33 31.07
C ALA A 236 24.93 -16.26 30.30
N THR A 237 23.87 -16.64 30.98
CA THR A 237 22.53 -16.75 30.37
C THR A 237 21.69 -15.49 30.63
N THR A 238 20.82 -15.18 29.69
CA THR A 238 19.87 -14.09 29.82
C THR A 238 18.86 -14.37 30.94
N PRO A 239 18.68 -13.44 31.90
CA PRO A 239 17.69 -13.59 32.97
C PRO A 239 16.28 -13.78 32.38
N MET A 240 15.49 -14.65 33.00
CA MET A 240 14.16 -15.01 32.52
C MET A 240 13.24 -13.79 32.29
N TRP A 241 13.24 -12.83 33.23
CA TRP A 241 12.42 -11.63 33.10
C TRP A 241 12.78 -10.80 31.87
N MET A 242 14.06 -10.68 31.51
CA MET A 242 14.55 -9.96 30.34
C MET A 242 14.17 -10.73 29.06
N ARG A 243 14.42 -12.04 29.03
CA ARG A 243 14.03 -12.91 27.93
C ARG A 243 12.54 -12.80 27.63
N ARG A 244 11.70 -12.86 28.68
CA ARG A 244 10.22 -12.74 28.53
C ARG A 244 9.80 -11.38 27.96
N ARG A 245 10.43 -10.28 28.36
CA ARG A 245 10.15 -8.95 27.81
C ARG A 245 10.50 -8.88 26.32
N ILE A 246 11.67 -9.38 25.93
CA ILE A 246 12.10 -9.43 24.52
C ILE A 246 11.12 -10.27 23.69
N GLU A 247 10.71 -11.44 24.18
CA GLU A 247 9.75 -12.32 23.52
C GLU A 247 8.36 -11.67 23.37
N LYS A 248 7.85 -11.01 24.40
CA LYS A 248 6.59 -10.25 24.35
C LYS A 248 6.62 -9.11 23.31
N MET A 249 7.80 -8.55 23.07
CA MET A 249 8.02 -7.54 22.04
C MET A 249 8.14 -8.15 20.62
N GLY A 250 8.06 -9.47 20.48
CA GLY A 250 8.14 -10.18 19.20
C GLY A 250 9.57 -10.46 18.72
N MET A 251 10.58 -10.32 19.57
CA MET A 251 11.98 -10.65 19.26
C MET A 251 12.38 -11.97 19.92
N ARG A 252 13.40 -12.64 19.37
CA ARG A 252 13.96 -13.86 19.96
C ARG A 252 15.13 -13.52 20.86
N SER A 253 15.24 -14.21 21.98
CA SER A 253 16.45 -14.23 22.82
C SER A 253 17.55 -15.03 22.09
N ILE A 254 18.78 -14.50 22.12
CA ILE A 254 19.94 -15.08 21.39
C ILE A 254 21.08 -15.40 22.37
N SER A 255 21.65 -14.35 23.00
CA SER A 255 22.72 -14.45 23.99
C SER A 255 22.64 -13.25 24.91
N LEU A 256 23.21 -13.33 26.11
CA LEU A 256 23.09 -12.25 27.11
C LEU A 256 23.48 -10.88 26.54
N VAL A 257 24.58 -10.77 25.82
CA VAL A 257 25.05 -9.49 25.25
C VAL A 257 24.07 -8.95 24.22
N VAL A 258 23.64 -9.79 23.27
CA VAL A 258 22.69 -9.42 22.21
C VAL A 258 21.33 -9.07 22.83
N ASP A 259 20.89 -9.83 23.81
CA ASP A 259 19.61 -9.62 24.49
C ASP A 259 19.60 -8.30 25.28
N ILE A 260 20.70 -7.94 25.95
CA ILE A 260 20.83 -6.64 26.62
C ILE A 260 20.79 -5.51 25.57
N THR A 261 21.48 -5.64 24.42
CA THR A 261 21.40 -4.60 23.38
C THR A 261 19.97 -4.42 22.86
N ASN A 262 19.26 -5.54 22.61
CA ASN A 262 17.86 -5.52 22.19
C ASN A 262 16.94 -4.96 23.28
N TYR A 263 17.13 -5.40 24.53
CA TYR A 263 16.35 -4.91 25.66
C TYR A 263 16.46 -3.38 25.83
N VAL A 264 17.68 -2.84 25.83
CA VAL A 264 17.93 -1.40 25.97
C VAL A 264 17.35 -0.62 24.76
N MET A 265 17.46 -1.16 23.55
CA MET A 265 16.83 -0.57 22.39
C MET A 265 15.31 -0.52 22.53
N LEU A 266 14.66 -1.58 23.03
CA LEU A 266 13.23 -1.64 23.27
C LEU A 266 12.79 -0.76 24.44
N GLU A 267 13.58 -0.71 25.52
CA GLU A 267 13.32 0.11 26.71
C GLU A 267 13.41 1.61 26.39
N LEU A 268 14.54 2.05 25.82
CA LEU A 268 14.90 3.47 25.70
C LEU A 268 14.72 4.03 24.27
N GLY A 269 14.81 3.19 23.22
CA GLY A 269 14.73 3.61 21.82
C GLY A 269 16.07 3.83 21.13
N GLN A 270 17.20 3.60 21.81
CA GLN A 270 18.54 3.71 21.26
C GLN A 270 19.09 2.34 20.87
N PRO A 271 19.28 2.05 19.59
CA PRO A 271 19.99 0.86 19.14
C PRO A 271 21.45 0.87 19.61
N LEU A 272 21.92 -0.30 20.00
CA LEU A 272 23.28 -0.57 20.40
C LEU A 272 23.87 -1.69 19.53
N HIS A 273 25.19 -1.67 19.30
CA HIS A 273 25.88 -2.77 18.67
C HIS A 273 27.12 -3.18 19.49
N ALA A 274 27.29 -4.47 19.67
CA ALA A 274 28.41 -5.03 20.43
C ALA A 274 29.36 -5.76 19.48
N PHE A 275 30.64 -5.39 19.49
CA PHE A 275 31.72 -6.02 18.75
C PHE A 275 32.57 -6.91 19.66
N ASP A 276 33.06 -8.03 19.18
CA ASP A 276 34.18 -8.74 19.78
C ASP A 276 35.44 -7.86 19.71
N LYS A 277 35.86 -7.32 20.85
CA LYS A 277 37.01 -6.41 20.91
C LYS A 277 38.28 -7.03 20.36
N SER A 278 38.48 -8.34 20.49
CA SER A 278 39.66 -9.05 19.99
C SER A 278 39.82 -8.99 18.49
N LYS A 279 38.72 -8.75 17.77
CA LYS A 279 38.66 -8.62 16.31
C LYS A 279 38.95 -7.20 15.82
N ILE A 280 38.91 -6.19 16.69
CA ILE A 280 39.11 -4.78 16.31
C ILE A 280 40.62 -4.49 16.23
N LYS A 281 41.04 -3.89 15.12
CA LYS A 281 42.41 -3.42 14.90
C LYS A 281 42.48 -1.92 15.04
N GLY A 282 43.16 -1.44 16.11
CA GLY A 282 43.27 -0.01 16.41
C GLY A 282 41.99 0.58 17.01
N GLY A 283 41.35 1.50 16.34
CA GLY A 283 40.14 2.19 16.79
C GLY A 283 38.94 2.04 15.86
N LEU A 284 37.78 2.47 16.32
CA LEU A 284 36.56 2.50 15.48
C LEU A 284 36.34 3.90 14.90
N THR A 285 36.09 3.95 13.60
CA THR A 285 35.80 5.20 12.89
C THR A 285 34.50 5.07 12.11
N ILE A 286 33.61 6.05 12.27
CA ILE A 286 32.40 6.20 11.47
C ILE A 286 32.78 6.99 10.21
N LYS A 287 32.67 6.39 9.03
CA LYS A 287 32.97 7.03 7.74
C LYS A 287 32.22 6.39 6.58
N ARG A 288 32.16 7.06 5.42
CA ARG A 288 31.66 6.45 4.19
C ARG A 288 32.61 5.36 3.70
N ALA A 289 32.07 4.34 3.02
CA ALA A 289 32.87 3.25 2.45
C ALA A 289 33.93 3.74 1.45
N GLY A 290 33.62 4.78 0.69
CA GLY A 290 34.50 5.45 -0.27
C GLY A 290 34.84 4.63 -1.52
N LYS A 291 34.66 3.31 -1.48
CA LYS A 291 34.82 2.40 -2.60
C LYS A 291 33.86 1.24 -2.53
N ALA A 292 33.53 0.69 -3.69
CA ALA A 292 32.76 -0.56 -3.78
C ALA A 292 33.67 -1.74 -3.40
N GLN A 293 33.20 -2.55 -2.45
CA GLN A 293 33.90 -3.77 -2.00
C GLN A 293 32.90 -4.75 -1.38
N PRO A 294 33.20 -6.05 -1.40
CA PRO A 294 32.34 -7.05 -0.76
C PRO A 294 32.39 -6.88 0.77
N PHE A 295 31.24 -7.09 1.40
CA PHE A 295 31.07 -7.06 2.85
C PHE A 295 30.07 -8.13 3.27
N THR A 296 30.44 -9.00 4.20
CA THR A 296 29.57 -10.07 4.70
C THR A 296 28.88 -9.59 5.98
N THR A 297 27.56 -9.51 5.95
CA THR A 297 26.73 -9.15 7.09
C THR A 297 26.41 -10.33 8.00
N LEU A 298 25.90 -10.07 9.22
CA LEU A 298 25.55 -11.09 10.24
C LEU A 298 24.56 -12.15 9.74
N ASP A 299 23.75 -11.85 8.73
CA ASP A 299 22.85 -12.81 8.09
C ASP A 299 23.55 -13.76 7.09
N GLY A 300 24.88 -13.71 7.01
CA GLY A 300 25.72 -14.53 6.14
C GLY A 300 25.73 -14.09 4.67
N ASN A 301 24.98 -13.04 4.30
CA ASN A 301 24.92 -12.56 2.93
C ASN A 301 26.12 -11.67 2.59
N VAL A 302 26.72 -11.90 1.41
CA VAL A 302 27.76 -11.03 0.84
C VAL A 302 27.08 -9.90 0.10
N ARG A 303 27.34 -8.66 0.52
CA ARG A 303 26.79 -7.45 -0.08
C ARG A 303 27.89 -6.64 -0.75
N GLN A 304 27.55 -6.02 -1.87
CA GLN A 304 28.46 -5.07 -2.51
C GLN A 304 28.22 -3.68 -1.92
N LEU A 305 29.20 -3.14 -1.21
CA LEU A 305 29.13 -1.80 -0.66
C LEU A 305 29.12 -0.76 -1.79
N ASP A 306 28.34 0.30 -1.57
CA ASP A 306 28.38 1.53 -2.37
C ASP A 306 29.36 2.52 -1.71
N PRO A 307 30.09 3.34 -2.48
CA PRO A 307 31.00 4.36 -1.94
C PRO A 307 30.34 5.28 -0.90
N ASP A 308 29.04 5.54 -1.01
CA ASP A 308 28.26 6.41 -0.11
C ASP A 308 27.71 5.69 1.13
N ASP A 309 27.88 4.38 1.24
CA ASP A 309 27.42 3.66 2.42
C ASP A 309 28.15 4.14 3.68
N LEU A 310 27.38 4.41 4.73
CA LEU A 310 27.93 4.76 6.02
C LEU A 310 28.34 3.47 6.77
N MET A 311 29.59 3.42 7.18
CA MET A 311 30.21 2.25 7.79
C MET A 311 30.80 2.58 9.16
N VAL A 312 30.83 1.59 10.05
CA VAL A 312 31.77 1.55 11.16
C VAL A 312 32.94 0.70 10.71
N VAL A 313 34.14 1.25 10.77
CA VAL A 313 35.36 0.60 10.32
C VAL A 313 36.42 0.65 11.40
N ASP A 314 37.33 -0.32 11.40
CA ASP A 314 38.58 -0.22 12.12
C ASP A 314 39.72 0.31 11.22
N ASP A 315 40.97 0.16 11.65
CA ASP A 315 42.12 0.63 10.89
C ASP A 315 42.36 -0.22 9.60
N GLU A 316 41.82 -1.43 9.50
CA GLU A 316 42.08 -2.37 8.43
C GLU A 316 40.86 -2.59 7.50
N GLN A 317 39.60 -2.65 8.08
CA GLN A 317 38.46 -3.10 7.33
C GLN A 317 37.12 -2.55 7.87
N PRO A 318 36.02 -2.67 7.08
CA PRO A 318 34.67 -2.41 7.55
C PRO A 318 34.20 -3.51 8.51
N LEU A 319 33.58 -3.09 9.63
CA LEU A 319 33.04 -3.99 10.65
C LEU A 319 31.51 -4.00 10.72
N ALA A 320 30.85 -2.90 10.35
CA ALA A 320 29.39 -2.83 10.33
C ALA A 320 28.88 -1.86 9.26
N LEU A 321 27.75 -2.17 8.65
CA LEU A 321 26.93 -1.23 7.93
C LEU A 321 26.20 -0.38 8.99
N ALA A 322 26.68 0.85 9.18
CA ALA A 322 26.34 1.70 10.32
C ALA A 322 24.81 1.78 10.55
N GLY A 323 24.40 1.54 11.78
CA GLY A 323 23.01 1.61 12.23
C GLY A 323 22.03 0.65 11.53
N THR A 324 22.54 -0.26 10.67
CA THR A 324 21.72 -1.15 9.85
C THR A 324 21.97 -2.61 10.21
N MET A 325 23.20 -3.11 10.03
CA MET A 325 23.55 -4.48 10.36
C MET A 325 25.06 -4.63 10.54
N GLY A 326 25.46 -5.36 11.59
CA GLY A 326 26.85 -5.71 11.86
C GLY A 326 27.44 -6.65 10.80
N GLY A 327 28.77 -6.70 10.76
CA GLY A 327 29.51 -7.64 9.94
C GLY A 327 29.80 -8.96 10.68
N ALA A 328 29.79 -10.05 9.96
CA ALA A 328 30.06 -11.39 10.51
C ALA A 328 31.46 -11.53 11.14
N TYR A 329 32.44 -10.74 10.67
CA TYR A 329 33.82 -10.84 11.16
C TYR A 329 33.97 -10.47 12.64
N SER A 330 33.23 -9.45 13.09
CA SER A 330 33.37 -8.89 14.47
C SER A 330 32.20 -9.27 15.39
N GLU A 331 31.45 -10.31 15.02
CA GLU A 331 30.32 -10.82 15.78
C GLU A 331 30.75 -11.34 17.16
N ILE A 332 29.89 -11.15 18.16
CA ILE A 332 30.00 -11.76 19.48
C ILE A 332 29.77 -13.28 19.35
N THR A 333 30.70 -14.06 19.83
CA THR A 333 30.68 -15.53 19.79
C THR A 333 30.81 -16.13 21.18
N GLU A 334 30.69 -17.45 21.27
CA GLU A 334 30.92 -18.22 22.53
C GLU A 334 32.36 -18.11 23.08
N SER A 335 33.29 -17.55 22.30
CA SER A 335 34.68 -17.32 22.72
C SER A 335 34.97 -15.87 23.10
N THR A 336 33.99 -14.97 22.98
CA THR A 336 34.18 -13.53 23.24
C THR A 336 34.23 -13.26 24.73
N THR A 337 35.33 -12.66 25.20
CA THR A 337 35.54 -12.28 26.60
C THR A 337 35.64 -10.75 26.81
N ASP A 338 35.93 -10.03 25.75
CA ASP A 338 36.06 -8.58 25.74
C ASP A 338 35.16 -7.98 24.70
N ILE A 339 34.42 -6.94 25.06
CA ILE A 339 33.38 -6.33 24.24
C ILE A 339 33.69 -4.85 24.02
N ALA A 340 33.48 -4.37 22.76
CA ALA A 340 33.38 -2.96 22.45
C ALA A 340 31.92 -2.65 22.09
N LEU A 341 31.25 -1.86 22.95
CA LEU A 341 29.86 -1.48 22.76
C LEU A 341 29.74 -0.12 22.09
N GLU A 342 29.06 -0.09 20.95
CA GLU A 342 28.72 1.10 20.18
C GLU A 342 27.36 1.64 20.59
N ALA A 343 27.29 2.96 20.85
CA ALA A 343 26.05 3.73 20.93
C ALA A 343 26.22 5.04 20.17
N VAL A 344 25.51 5.21 19.05
CA VAL A 344 25.68 6.34 18.13
C VAL A 344 24.36 7.00 17.79
N ARG A 345 24.37 8.32 17.68
CA ARG A 345 23.34 9.06 17.00
C ARG A 345 23.80 9.35 15.57
N PHE A 346 23.30 8.57 14.62
CA PHE A 346 23.56 8.73 13.19
C PHE A 346 22.63 9.75 12.56
N ASP A 347 23.04 10.29 11.40
CA ASP A 347 22.14 11.04 10.53
C ASP A 347 21.05 10.10 9.97
N PRO A 348 19.77 10.43 10.16
CA PRO A 348 18.65 9.55 9.75
C PRO A 348 18.63 9.26 8.25
N ILE A 349 19.02 10.23 7.41
CA ILE A 349 19.02 10.10 5.95
C ILE A 349 20.10 9.12 5.50
N CYS A 350 21.28 9.15 6.13
CA CYS A 350 22.35 8.21 5.85
C CYS A 350 21.90 6.76 6.14
N ILE A 351 21.24 6.53 7.27
CA ILE A 351 20.74 5.20 7.63
C ILE A 351 19.62 4.74 6.68
N ALA A 352 18.68 5.63 6.35
CA ALA A 352 17.63 5.31 5.39
C ALA A 352 18.18 4.95 4.01
N LYS A 353 19.24 5.62 3.55
CA LYS A 353 19.92 5.29 2.28
C LYS A 353 20.59 3.92 2.35
N ASN A 354 21.34 3.61 3.42
CA ASN A 354 21.96 2.30 3.63
C ASN A 354 20.88 1.18 3.60
N SER A 355 19.84 1.34 4.42
CA SER A 355 18.76 0.37 4.54
C SER A 355 18.09 0.06 3.19
N ARG A 356 17.72 1.09 2.43
CA ARG A 356 17.05 0.94 1.13
C ARG A 356 17.97 0.35 0.06
N ARG A 357 19.24 0.79 0.00
CA ARG A 357 20.21 0.31 -1.00
C ARG A 357 20.45 -1.18 -0.85
N HIS A 358 20.61 -1.65 0.37
CA HIS A 358 20.87 -3.06 0.66
C HIS A 358 19.60 -3.88 0.89
N LYS A 359 18.40 -3.27 0.79
CA LYS A 359 17.10 -3.91 1.09
C LYS A 359 17.10 -4.57 2.47
N LEU A 360 17.70 -3.90 3.44
CA LEU A 360 17.81 -4.31 4.83
C LEU A 360 16.92 -3.41 5.70
N SER A 361 15.91 -3.98 6.32
CA SER A 361 15.11 -3.31 7.35
C SER A 361 15.31 -4.04 8.67
N SER A 362 16.02 -3.42 9.60
CA SER A 362 16.23 -3.94 10.95
C SER A 362 15.49 -3.08 11.97
N GLU A 363 15.25 -3.61 13.18
CA GLU A 363 14.70 -2.83 14.29
C GLU A 363 15.62 -1.65 14.67
N ALA A 364 16.92 -1.78 14.47
CA ALA A 364 17.88 -0.70 14.64
C ALA A 364 17.72 0.38 13.57
N SER A 365 17.75 0.02 12.27
CA SER A 365 17.61 0.98 11.17
C SER A 365 16.26 1.70 11.22
N ARG A 366 15.17 1.00 11.57
CA ARG A 366 13.84 1.57 11.71
C ARG A 366 13.76 2.69 12.76
N ARG A 367 14.54 2.60 13.83
CA ARG A 367 14.63 3.65 14.85
C ARG A 367 15.54 4.80 14.43
N LEU A 368 16.72 4.46 13.94
CA LEU A 368 17.73 5.45 13.57
C LEU A 368 17.33 6.30 12.37
N GLU A 369 16.64 5.75 11.37
CA GLU A 369 16.12 6.51 10.23
C GLU A 369 14.98 7.48 10.59
N ARG A 370 14.36 7.30 11.80
CA ARG A 370 13.30 8.15 12.33
C ARG A 370 13.78 9.14 13.38
N SER A 371 15.08 9.29 13.52
CA SER A 371 15.75 10.12 14.51
C SER A 371 15.64 9.62 15.95
N VAL A 372 16.76 9.24 16.52
CA VAL A 372 16.89 8.87 17.94
C VAL A 372 17.28 10.12 18.73
N ASP A 373 16.80 10.22 19.96
CA ASP A 373 17.14 11.28 20.91
C ASP A 373 18.68 11.38 21.07
N PRO A 374 19.29 12.52 20.74
CA PRO A 374 20.75 12.68 20.77
C PRO A 374 21.38 12.49 22.15
N SER A 375 20.60 12.61 23.23
CA SER A 375 21.09 12.37 24.58
C SER A 375 21.20 10.89 24.96
N LEU A 376 20.52 10.00 24.22
CA LEU A 376 20.36 8.60 24.63
C LEU A 376 21.62 7.75 24.48
N ALA A 377 22.55 8.08 23.58
CA ALA A 377 23.77 7.29 23.41
C ALA A 377 24.54 7.12 24.72
N GLN A 378 24.60 8.16 25.55
CA GLN A 378 25.18 8.13 26.87
C GLN A 378 24.46 7.16 27.82
N PHE A 379 23.14 7.35 27.96
CA PHE A 379 22.31 6.62 28.92
C PHE A 379 22.09 5.17 28.54
N ALA A 380 21.84 4.89 27.25
CA ALA A 380 21.67 3.53 26.76
C ALA A 380 22.95 2.70 26.92
N SER A 381 24.12 3.29 26.61
CA SER A 381 25.39 2.60 26.81
C SER A 381 25.66 2.38 28.30
N ALA A 382 25.25 3.32 29.20
CA ALA A 382 25.35 3.15 30.66
C ALA A 382 24.42 2.04 31.17
N ARG A 383 23.17 1.97 30.64
CA ARG A 383 22.21 0.92 30.98
C ARG A 383 22.73 -0.46 30.58
N PHE A 384 23.35 -0.57 29.40
CA PHE A 384 24.00 -1.81 28.98
C PHE A 384 25.07 -2.26 29.97
N VAL A 385 25.99 -1.36 30.38
CA VAL A 385 27.01 -1.68 31.37
C VAL A 385 26.38 -2.14 32.67
N GLN A 386 25.40 -1.43 33.21
CA GLN A 386 24.66 -1.80 34.39
C GLN A 386 24.10 -3.21 34.34
N LEU A 387 23.39 -3.54 33.23
CA LEU A 387 22.79 -4.84 33.08
C LEU A 387 23.83 -5.95 32.88
N LEU A 388 24.86 -5.71 32.07
CA LEU A 388 25.87 -6.71 31.79
C LEU A 388 26.68 -7.04 33.06
N THR A 389 27.07 -6.04 33.86
CA THR A 389 27.79 -6.25 35.13
C THR A 389 26.93 -6.91 36.21
N ALA A 390 25.60 -6.67 36.19
CA ALA A 390 24.68 -7.31 37.14
C ALA A 390 24.45 -8.79 36.85
N HIS A 391 24.61 -9.23 35.59
CA HIS A 391 24.24 -10.59 35.14
C HIS A 391 25.40 -11.38 34.59
N SER A 392 26.65 -10.88 34.68
CA SER A 392 27.86 -11.57 34.29
C SER A 392 29.07 -11.12 35.09
N SER A 393 30.21 -11.74 34.82
CA SER A 393 31.51 -11.33 35.41
C SER A 393 32.15 -10.13 34.70
N ALA A 394 31.49 -9.54 33.71
CA ALA A 394 32.03 -8.44 32.94
C ALA A 394 32.30 -7.20 33.77
N THR A 395 33.42 -6.54 33.46
CA THR A 395 33.84 -5.31 34.14
C THR A 395 34.01 -4.18 33.13
N HIS A 396 33.64 -2.96 33.54
CA HIS A 396 33.88 -1.76 32.73
C HIS A 396 35.38 -1.40 32.72
N VAL A 397 35.91 -1.16 31.52
CA VAL A 397 37.32 -0.77 31.33
C VAL A 397 37.46 0.71 31.01
N ALA A 398 36.74 1.23 30.03
CA ALA A 398 36.82 2.62 29.67
C ALA A 398 35.59 3.08 28.83
N THR A 399 35.32 4.37 28.88
CA THR A 399 34.37 5.07 28.03
C THR A 399 35.12 6.09 27.16
N VAL A 400 34.97 5.97 25.86
CA VAL A 400 35.51 6.95 24.90
C VAL A 400 34.34 7.61 24.18
N VAL A 401 34.38 8.93 24.06
CA VAL A 401 33.33 9.72 23.37
C VAL A 401 33.91 10.51 22.21
N ALA A 402 33.29 10.47 21.08
CA ALA A 402 33.61 11.32 19.93
C ALA A 402 32.36 12.12 19.51
N GLY A 403 32.55 13.39 19.21
CA GLY A 403 31.46 14.32 18.85
C GLY A 403 30.65 14.78 20.07
N GLU A 404 29.54 15.46 19.77
CA GLU A 404 28.61 16.02 20.77
C GLU A 404 27.16 15.84 20.34
N PRO A 405 26.21 15.73 21.29
CA PRO A 405 24.78 15.68 20.97
C PRO A 405 24.32 16.97 20.29
N VAL A 406 23.64 16.87 19.17
CA VAL A 406 23.00 18.01 18.50
C VAL A 406 21.50 17.96 18.79
N TYR A 407 21.03 18.98 19.52
CA TYR A 407 19.64 19.09 19.94
C TYR A 407 18.79 19.87 18.94
N PRO A 408 17.44 19.65 18.92
CA PRO A 408 16.53 20.47 18.14
C PRO A 408 16.64 21.96 18.49
N SER A 409 16.56 22.82 17.47
CA SER A 409 16.62 24.28 17.67
C SER A 409 15.31 24.81 18.25
N SER A 410 15.40 25.91 19.04
CA SER A 410 14.21 26.61 19.50
C SER A 410 13.43 27.21 18.34
N VAL A 411 12.11 27.22 18.44
CA VAL A 411 11.19 27.77 17.45
C VAL A 411 10.29 28.79 18.11
N ARG A 412 10.20 29.98 17.53
CA ARG A 412 9.25 30.99 17.97
C ARG A 412 7.95 30.85 17.21
N ILE A 413 6.82 30.72 17.92
CA ILE A 413 5.48 30.64 17.32
C ILE A 413 4.59 31.80 17.80
N ASN A 414 3.54 32.10 17.00
CA ASN A 414 2.49 33.01 17.44
C ASN A 414 1.30 32.18 17.97
N PRO A 415 0.84 32.32 19.21
CA PRO A 415 -0.33 31.61 19.73
C PRO A 415 -1.60 31.80 18.90
N GLU A 416 -1.79 33.01 18.34
CA GLU A 416 -2.93 33.28 17.43
C GLU A 416 -2.90 32.42 16.18
N TYR A 417 -1.70 32.04 15.67
CA TYR A 417 -1.57 31.13 14.53
C TYR A 417 -2.16 29.78 14.85
N VAL A 418 -1.93 29.27 16.07
CA VAL A 418 -2.48 27.98 16.54
C VAL A 418 -4.00 28.03 16.54
N SER A 419 -4.59 29.01 17.22
CA SER A 419 -6.05 29.20 17.30
C SER A 419 -6.68 29.37 15.92
N LYS A 420 -6.09 30.20 15.06
CA LYS A 420 -6.57 30.45 13.70
C LYS A 420 -6.52 29.19 12.82
N THR A 421 -5.45 28.40 12.95
CA THR A 421 -5.28 27.19 12.16
C THR A 421 -6.28 26.11 12.59
N LEU A 422 -6.52 25.97 13.90
CA LEU A 422 -7.46 24.98 14.43
C LEU A 422 -8.93 25.43 14.34
N GLY A 423 -9.17 26.73 14.13
CA GLY A 423 -10.51 27.27 13.91
C GLY A 423 -11.33 27.50 15.19
N PHE A 424 -10.70 27.47 16.35
CA PHE A 424 -11.32 27.83 17.64
C PHE A 424 -10.32 28.55 18.55
N GLU A 425 -10.81 29.33 19.49
CA GLU A 425 -9.98 30.07 20.42
C GLU A 425 -9.34 29.15 21.48
N ILE A 426 -8.05 29.29 21.65
CA ILE A 426 -7.25 28.58 22.65
C ILE A 426 -6.39 29.60 23.39
N GLU A 427 -6.53 29.67 24.70
CA GLU A 427 -5.73 30.56 25.52
C GLU A 427 -4.24 30.23 25.41
N PRO A 428 -3.37 31.24 25.27
CA PRO A 428 -1.92 31.03 25.18
C PRO A 428 -1.35 30.17 26.32
N ALA A 429 -1.86 30.36 27.55
CA ALA A 429 -1.47 29.54 28.70
C ALA A 429 -1.81 28.05 28.52
N GLN A 430 -2.94 27.74 27.87
CA GLN A 430 -3.33 26.36 27.57
C GLN A 430 -2.42 25.74 26.50
N ILE A 431 -2.05 26.52 25.47
CA ILE A 431 -1.07 26.09 24.47
C ILE A 431 0.26 25.74 25.14
N ALA A 432 0.76 26.66 26.00
CA ALA A 432 2.01 26.47 26.73
C ALA A 432 1.95 25.21 27.61
N GLN A 433 0.85 24.99 28.31
CA GLN A 433 0.65 23.82 29.16
C GLN A 433 0.69 22.51 28.37
N VAL A 434 0.00 22.45 27.23
CA VAL A 434 0.02 21.27 26.35
C VAL A 434 1.42 20.98 25.85
N LEU A 435 2.14 21.99 25.39
CA LEU A 435 3.50 21.80 24.89
C LEU A 435 4.48 21.34 26.00
N ARG A 436 4.29 21.79 27.25
CA ARG A 436 5.05 21.27 28.39
C ARG A 436 4.72 19.81 28.69
N THR A 437 3.47 19.40 28.53
CA THR A 437 3.07 17.99 28.73
C THR A 437 3.80 17.04 27.81
N ILE A 438 4.12 17.47 26.57
CA ILE A 438 4.91 16.68 25.63
C ILE A 438 6.43 16.86 25.79
N GLY A 439 6.86 17.59 26.82
CA GLY A 439 8.28 17.77 27.21
C GLY A 439 8.97 19.00 26.62
N CYS A 440 8.27 19.92 25.97
CA CYS A 440 8.87 21.17 25.51
C CYS A 440 9.08 22.18 26.64
N GLU A 441 10.16 22.96 26.56
CA GLU A 441 10.34 24.16 27.38
C GLU A 441 9.70 25.37 26.67
N VAL A 442 8.83 26.10 27.35
CA VAL A 442 8.08 27.24 26.74
C VAL A 442 8.33 28.51 27.54
N ASP A 443 8.88 29.53 26.88
CA ASP A 443 8.90 30.90 27.41
C ASP A 443 7.53 31.56 27.06
N GLU A 444 6.71 31.77 28.06
CA GLU A 444 5.37 32.36 27.89
C GLU A 444 5.35 33.82 27.41
N LYS A 445 6.46 34.56 27.55
CA LYS A 445 6.53 35.95 27.12
C LYS A 445 6.83 36.11 25.65
N SER A 446 7.79 35.33 25.14
CA SER A 446 8.24 35.37 23.76
C SER A 446 7.59 34.32 22.88
N PHE A 447 6.96 33.32 23.48
CA PHE A 447 6.53 32.07 22.86
C PHE A 447 7.65 31.42 22.04
N GLU A 448 8.87 31.51 22.55
CA GLU A 448 9.98 30.71 22.11
C GLU A 448 9.88 29.32 22.75
N ILE A 449 9.83 28.29 21.93
CA ILE A 449 9.63 26.91 22.35
C ILE A 449 10.89 26.13 22.00
N LYS A 450 11.49 25.53 23.03
CA LYS A 450 12.57 24.56 22.85
C LYS A 450 11.97 23.16 22.86
N PRO A 451 12.02 22.44 21.73
CA PRO A 451 11.52 21.07 21.66
C PRO A 451 12.25 20.16 22.62
N ALA A 452 11.58 19.12 23.10
CA ALA A 452 12.22 18.04 23.82
C ALA A 452 13.30 17.36 22.95
N SER A 453 14.36 16.84 23.56
CA SER A 453 15.49 16.26 22.82
C SER A 453 15.12 15.13 21.86
N TRP A 454 14.04 14.40 22.16
CA TRP A 454 13.51 13.30 21.33
C TRP A 454 12.55 13.73 20.24
N ARG A 455 12.23 15.04 20.14
CA ARG A 455 11.25 15.60 19.18
C ARG A 455 11.98 16.34 18.07
N ALA A 456 12.70 15.59 17.25
CA ALA A 456 13.42 16.13 16.08
C ALA A 456 12.47 16.55 14.93
N ASP A 457 11.20 16.23 15.04
CA ASP A 457 10.11 16.55 14.09
C ASP A 457 9.54 17.96 14.27
N LEU A 458 9.70 18.58 15.46
CA LEU A 458 9.12 19.88 15.79
C LEU A 458 10.00 21.03 15.25
N LEU A 459 9.82 21.38 13.98
CA LEU A 459 10.66 22.34 13.25
C LEU A 459 9.92 23.65 12.93
N HIS A 460 8.60 23.61 12.81
CA HIS A 460 7.78 24.74 12.34
C HIS A 460 6.53 24.94 13.20
N ALA A 461 5.93 26.12 13.13
CA ALA A 461 4.71 26.45 13.87
C ALA A 461 3.55 25.46 13.62
N ALA A 462 3.48 24.88 12.42
CA ALA A 462 2.49 23.87 12.08
C ALA A 462 2.65 22.59 12.90
N ASP A 463 3.89 22.16 13.15
CA ASP A 463 4.19 20.95 13.91
C ASP A 463 3.71 21.08 15.37
N PHE A 464 3.96 22.24 15.99
CA PHE A 464 3.46 22.53 17.34
C PHE A 464 1.93 22.68 17.37
N THR A 465 1.33 23.21 16.30
CA THR A 465 -0.12 23.31 16.19
C THR A 465 -0.77 21.92 16.16
N GLU A 466 -0.18 20.98 15.46
CA GLU A 466 -0.63 19.58 15.42
C GLU A 466 -0.52 18.93 16.80
N GLU A 467 0.57 19.18 17.54
CA GLU A 467 0.73 18.69 18.90
C GLU A 467 -0.38 19.22 19.84
N VAL A 468 -0.70 20.51 19.71
CA VAL A 468 -1.81 21.11 20.47
C VAL A 468 -3.14 20.47 20.09
N ALA A 469 -3.39 20.28 18.81
CA ALA A 469 -4.63 19.66 18.31
C ALA A 469 -4.82 18.24 18.85
N ARG A 470 -3.81 17.39 18.73
CA ARG A 470 -3.91 15.99 19.17
C ARG A 470 -4.10 15.83 20.66
N MET A 471 -3.43 16.67 21.47
CA MET A 471 -3.52 16.60 22.92
C MET A 471 -4.82 17.18 23.45
N LEU A 472 -5.36 18.23 22.82
CA LEU A 472 -6.67 18.80 23.17
C LEU A 472 -7.83 17.94 22.66
N GLY A 473 -7.62 17.18 21.58
CA GLY A 473 -8.59 16.34 20.88
C GLY A 473 -9.05 16.94 19.56
N TYR A 474 -8.94 16.17 18.48
CA TYR A 474 -9.38 16.56 17.14
C TYR A 474 -10.90 16.78 17.04
N ASP A 475 -11.68 16.21 17.94
CA ASP A 475 -13.13 16.40 18.06
C ASP A 475 -13.53 17.83 18.40
N LYS A 476 -12.61 18.63 18.95
CA LYS A 476 -12.84 20.06 19.23
C LYS A 476 -12.71 20.96 18.01
N ILE A 477 -12.10 20.46 16.92
CA ILE A 477 -11.94 21.24 15.70
C ILE A 477 -13.30 21.37 15.01
N PRO A 478 -13.80 22.62 14.79
CA PRO A 478 -15.13 22.82 14.21
C PRO A 478 -15.15 22.34 12.75
N SER A 479 -16.14 21.53 12.41
CA SER A 479 -16.38 21.12 11.02
C SER A 479 -17.10 22.23 10.27
N ILE A 480 -16.37 23.06 9.55
CA ILE A 480 -16.91 24.15 8.76
C ILE A 480 -16.82 23.82 7.28
N LEU A 481 -17.96 23.74 6.61
CA LEU A 481 -17.98 23.54 5.16
C LEU A 481 -17.44 24.81 4.48
N PRO A 482 -16.49 24.66 3.54
CA PRO A 482 -16.00 25.80 2.78
C PRO A 482 -17.15 26.40 1.96
N PRO A 483 -17.18 27.73 1.79
CA PRO A 483 -18.19 28.36 0.96
C PRO A 483 -18.09 27.82 -0.47
N ARG A 484 -19.26 27.50 -1.06
CA ARG A 484 -19.31 27.02 -2.43
C ARG A 484 -18.85 28.12 -3.37
N PRO A 485 -17.83 27.92 -4.22
CA PRO A 485 -17.44 28.90 -5.21
C PRO A 485 -18.61 29.22 -6.14
N LEU A 486 -18.87 30.53 -6.36
CA LEU A 486 -19.97 31.00 -7.18
C LEU A 486 -19.96 30.43 -8.61
N HIS A 487 -18.79 30.12 -9.12
CA HIS A 487 -18.58 29.61 -10.49
C HIS A 487 -18.10 28.16 -10.54
N ALA A 488 -18.20 27.41 -9.42
CA ALA A 488 -17.83 26.00 -9.45
C ALA A 488 -18.82 25.20 -10.30
N SER A 489 -18.41 24.84 -11.46
CA SER A 489 -19.15 23.94 -12.36
C SER A 489 -18.21 22.87 -12.90
N LEU A 490 -18.80 21.75 -13.31
CA LEU A 490 -18.06 20.74 -14.02
C LEU A 490 -17.56 21.30 -15.35
N THR A 491 -16.34 20.95 -15.73
CA THR A 491 -15.85 21.23 -17.09
C THR A 491 -16.71 20.54 -18.14
N SER A 492 -16.67 21.01 -19.40
CA SER A 492 -17.38 20.38 -20.52
C SER A 492 -17.01 18.89 -20.65
N THR A 493 -15.74 18.55 -20.47
CA THR A 493 -15.27 17.16 -20.48
C THR A 493 -15.88 16.32 -19.34
N GLN A 494 -15.94 16.87 -18.11
CA GLN A 494 -16.56 16.16 -16.98
C GLN A 494 -18.06 15.96 -17.16
N LYS A 495 -18.77 16.98 -17.69
CA LYS A 495 -20.20 16.87 -18.05
C LYS A 495 -20.42 15.79 -19.09
N ARG A 496 -19.60 15.80 -20.15
CA ARG A 496 -19.64 14.80 -21.23
C ARG A 496 -19.46 13.38 -20.68
N ARG A 497 -18.42 13.14 -19.86
CA ARG A 497 -18.18 11.81 -19.26
C ARG A 497 -19.39 11.30 -18.49
N ARG A 498 -19.95 12.13 -17.62
CA ARG A 498 -21.15 11.77 -16.82
C ARG A 498 -22.35 11.49 -17.71
N ALA A 499 -22.58 12.32 -18.71
CA ALA A 499 -23.71 12.17 -19.62
C ALA A 499 -23.59 10.87 -20.44
N VAL A 500 -22.40 10.56 -20.96
CA VAL A 500 -22.13 9.31 -21.69
C VAL A 500 -22.35 8.08 -20.81
N ALA A 501 -21.82 8.08 -19.58
CA ALA A 501 -22.04 6.96 -18.65
C ALA A 501 -23.53 6.75 -18.35
N SER A 502 -24.25 7.83 -18.02
CA SER A 502 -25.70 7.78 -17.74
C SER A 502 -26.50 7.32 -18.94
N MET A 503 -26.15 7.76 -20.13
CA MET A 503 -26.83 7.36 -21.38
C MET A 503 -26.62 5.88 -21.64
N LEU A 504 -25.39 5.37 -21.59
CA LEU A 504 -25.11 3.95 -21.82
C LEU A 504 -25.79 3.06 -20.77
N ALA A 505 -25.79 3.46 -19.50
CA ALA A 505 -26.54 2.77 -18.45
C ALA A 505 -28.06 2.77 -18.75
N SER A 506 -28.62 3.89 -19.22
CA SER A 506 -30.03 3.96 -19.62
C SER A 506 -30.37 3.10 -20.86
N ARG A 507 -29.38 2.80 -21.69
CA ARG A 507 -29.48 1.83 -22.81
C ARG A 507 -29.33 0.37 -22.33
N GLY A 508 -29.18 0.12 -21.03
CA GLY A 508 -29.09 -1.21 -20.44
C GLY A 508 -27.70 -1.81 -20.39
N LEU A 509 -26.65 -1.02 -20.61
CA LEU A 509 -25.27 -1.49 -20.43
C LEU A 509 -24.84 -1.35 -18.97
N ALA A 510 -24.15 -2.37 -18.45
CA ALA A 510 -23.52 -2.29 -17.13
C ALA A 510 -22.11 -1.69 -17.24
N GLU A 511 -21.81 -0.69 -16.41
CA GLU A 511 -20.46 -0.15 -16.31
C GLU A 511 -19.56 -1.13 -15.56
N VAL A 512 -18.37 -1.35 -16.09
CA VAL A 512 -17.34 -2.19 -15.49
C VAL A 512 -16.01 -1.44 -15.45
N GLN A 513 -15.11 -1.86 -14.57
CA GLN A 513 -13.77 -1.33 -14.47
C GLN A 513 -12.76 -2.48 -14.54
N SER A 514 -11.77 -2.34 -15.39
CA SER A 514 -10.64 -3.26 -15.51
C SER A 514 -9.32 -2.56 -15.19
N PHE A 515 -8.32 -3.35 -14.79
CA PHE A 515 -6.97 -2.81 -14.60
C PHE A 515 -6.39 -2.35 -15.95
N PRO A 516 -5.59 -1.26 -15.97
CA PRO A 516 -5.01 -0.73 -17.19
C PRO A 516 -3.78 -1.52 -17.69
N PHE A 517 -3.68 -2.78 -17.34
CA PHE A 517 -2.55 -3.65 -17.65
C PHE A 517 -2.92 -4.70 -18.68
N THR A 518 -1.96 -5.06 -19.53
CA THR A 518 -2.13 -6.05 -20.59
C THR A 518 -0.80 -6.77 -20.87
N ASN A 519 -0.82 -7.68 -21.81
CA ASN A 519 0.37 -8.41 -22.28
C ASN A 519 0.43 -8.46 -23.81
N GLN A 520 1.57 -8.89 -24.35
CA GLN A 520 1.80 -8.94 -25.77
C GLN A 520 0.87 -9.91 -26.48
N SER A 521 0.60 -11.07 -25.88
CA SER A 521 -0.31 -12.07 -26.47
C SER A 521 -1.73 -11.54 -26.67
N THR A 522 -2.21 -10.70 -25.75
CA THR A 522 -3.50 -10.03 -25.87
C THR A 522 -3.50 -9.00 -27.01
N ILE A 523 -2.43 -8.22 -27.14
CA ILE A 523 -2.29 -7.24 -28.24
C ILE A 523 -2.30 -7.96 -29.60
N ASP A 524 -1.56 -9.06 -29.70
CA ASP A 524 -1.46 -9.86 -30.92
C ASP A 524 -2.78 -10.57 -31.27
N ALA A 525 -3.45 -11.14 -30.27
CA ALA A 525 -4.76 -11.80 -30.46
C ALA A 525 -5.84 -10.84 -30.90
N MET A 526 -5.78 -9.57 -30.47
CA MET A 526 -6.69 -8.51 -30.93
C MET A 526 -6.36 -8.03 -32.36
N GLY A 527 -5.19 -8.39 -32.87
CA GLY A 527 -4.76 -7.99 -34.23
C GLY A 527 -4.36 -6.51 -34.32
N PHE A 528 -3.95 -5.90 -33.19
CA PHE A 528 -3.48 -4.52 -33.22
C PHE A 528 -2.10 -4.43 -33.87
N VAL A 529 -1.92 -3.42 -34.72
CA VAL A 529 -0.67 -3.18 -35.48
C VAL A 529 -0.28 -1.71 -35.45
N GLY A 530 0.98 -1.44 -35.73
CA GLY A 530 1.53 -0.07 -35.73
C GLY A 530 1.38 0.66 -34.40
N GLU A 531 0.97 1.91 -34.42
CA GLU A 531 0.77 2.73 -33.22
C GLU A 531 -0.27 2.17 -32.27
N ARG A 532 -1.23 1.38 -32.77
CA ARG A 532 -2.25 0.74 -31.94
C ARG A 532 -1.74 -0.46 -31.15
N ALA A 533 -0.59 -1.03 -31.53
CA ALA A 533 0.09 -2.10 -30.81
C ALA A 533 1.20 -1.56 -29.89
N ALA A 534 1.68 -0.34 -30.17
CA ALA A 534 2.78 0.25 -29.42
C ALA A 534 2.32 0.79 -28.06
N THR A 535 2.93 0.29 -26.99
CA THR A 535 2.62 0.65 -25.62
C THR A 535 3.87 0.74 -24.75
N TYR A 536 3.67 1.06 -23.47
CA TYR A 536 4.72 1.18 -22.47
C TYR A 536 4.81 -0.08 -21.63
N LYS A 537 6.05 -0.53 -21.37
CA LYS A 537 6.35 -1.58 -20.40
C LYS A 537 6.60 -0.94 -19.05
N LEU A 538 5.98 -1.48 -18.01
CA LEU A 538 6.23 -1.08 -16.62
C LEU A 538 7.60 -1.55 -16.16
N ALA A 539 8.32 -0.68 -15.43
CA ALA A 539 9.64 -1.03 -14.88
C ALA A 539 9.52 -2.05 -13.74
N ASN A 540 8.42 -1.99 -12.98
CA ASN A 540 8.14 -2.83 -11.83
C ASN A 540 6.65 -3.27 -11.83
N PRO A 541 6.23 -4.15 -12.76
CA PRO A 541 4.86 -4.58 -12.85
C PRO A 541 4.43 -5.35 -11.58
N MET A 542 3.17 -5.21 -11.20
CA MET A 542 2.59 -5.99 -10.09
C MET A 542 2.53 -7.49 -10.42
N SER A 543 2.41 -7.83 -11.70
CA SER A 543 2.48 -9.20 -12.22
C SER A 543 3.30 -9.22 -13.49
N GLU A 544 4.22 -10.16 -13.60
CA GLU A 544 5.01 -10.42 -14.82
C GLU A 544 4.13 -10.91 -15.98
N GLU A 545 2.92 -11.38 -15.70
CA GLU A 545 1.94 -11.79 -16.71
C GLU A 545 1.37 -10.58 -17.48
N PHE A 546 1.23 -9.41 -16.82
CA PHE A 546 0.65 -8.18 -17.38
C PHE A 546 1.62 -6.99 -17.28
N PRO A 547 2.78 -7.04 -17.94
CA PRO A 547 3.81 -6.03 -17.79
C PRO A 547 3.59 -4.77 -18.64
N LEU A 548 2.57 -4.72 -19.48
CA LEU A 548 2.32 -3.65 -20.45
C LEU A 548 1.10 -2.82 -20.07
N MET A 549 1.11 -1.54 -20.47
CA MET A 549 -0.06 -0.68 -20.35
C MET A 549 -1.06 -0.97 -21.48
N ARG A 550 -2.37 -0.93 -21.19
CA ARG A 550 -3.41 -1.20 -22.19
C ARG A 550 -3.45 -0.16 -23.30
N VAL A 551 -3.58 -0.61 -24.53
CA VAL A 551 -3.72 0.23 -25.75
C VAL A 551 -5.16 0.44 -26.19
N HIS A 552 -6.10 -0.29 -25.59
CA HIS A 552 -7.52 -0.28 -25.90
C HIS A 552 -8.33 -0.81 -24.71
N LEU A 553 -9.61 -0.46 -24.59
CA LEU A 553 -10.49 -0.93 -23.51
C LEU A 553 -11.08 -2.33 -23.74
N LEU A 554 -11.23 -2.73 -25.02
CA LEU A 554 -11.86 -4.02 -25.37
C LEU A 554 -11.21 -5.25 -24.75
N PRO A 555 -9.88 -5.38 -24.63
CA PRO A 555 -9.29 -6.54 -23.94
C PRO A 555 -9.83 -6.73 -22.54
N GLY A 556 -9.87 -5.68 -21.72
CA GLY A 556 -10.42 -5.73 -20.36
C GLY A 556 -11.91 -6.09 -20.35
N LEU A 557 -12.70 -5.51 -21.28
CA LEU A 557 -14.12 -5.87 -21.41
C LEU A 557 -14.31 -7.34 -21.80
N ILE A 558 -13.45 -7.88 -22.67
CA ILE A 558 -13.48 -9.30 -23.07
C ILE A 558 -13.15 -10.21 -21.89
N GLU A 559 -12.15 -9.88 -21.07
CA GLU A 559 -11.82 -10.63 -19.84
C GLU A 559 -12.99 -10.63 -18.85
N VAL A 560 -13.66 -9.50 -18.67
CA VAL A 560 -14.88 -9.41 -17.85
C VAL A 560 -15.98 -10.27 -18.44
N ALA A 561 -16.19 -10.24 -19.77
CA ALA A 561 -17.18 -11.06 -20.46
C ALA A 561 -16.90 -12.56 -20.30
N GLN A 562 -15.67 -13.02 -20.51
CA GLN A 562 -15.27 -14.41 -20.31
C GLN A 562 -15.58 -14.90 -18.89
N ARG A 563 -15.26 -14.08 -17.88
CA ARG A 563 -15.56 -14.40 -16.46
C ARG A 563 -17.05 -14.54 -16.21
N ASN A 564 -17.87 -13.68 -16.81
CA ASN A 564 -19.31 -13.76 -16.66
C ASN A 564 -19.90 -14.96 -17.43
N ILE A 565 -19.42 -15.23 -18.64
CA ILE A 565 -19.83 -16.40 -19.43
C ILE A 565 -19.49 -17.69 -18.70
N SER A 566 -18.29 -17.80 -18.11
CA SER A 566 -17.90 -18.97 -17.31
C SER A 566 -18.77 -19.20 -16.08
N ARG A 567 -19.45 -18.16 -15.61
CA ARG A 567 -20.41 -18.19 -14.48
C ARG A 567 -21.86 -18.36 -14.95
N GLY A 568 -22.08 -18.59 -16.25
CA GLY A 568 -23.38 -18.91 -16.81
C GLY A 568 -24.16 -17.73 -17.39
N ALA A 569 -23.61 -16.50 -17.42
CA ALA A 569 -24.23 -15.38 -18.11
C ALA A 569 -24.18 -15.60 -19.62
N LYS A 570 -25.30 -15.35 -20.33
CA LYS A 570 -25.43 -15.58 -21.77
C LYS A 570 -25.73 -14.32 -22.55
N ASP A 571 -26.52 -13.42 -21.98
CA ASP A 571 -27.07 -12.25 -22.66
C ASP A 571 -26.76 -11.03 -21.77
N PHE A 572 -25.83 -10.15 -22.20
CA PHE A 572 -25.45 -8.95 -21.46
C PHE A 572 -24.74 -7.93 -22.34
N ALA A 573 -24.77 -6.70 -21.93
CA ALA A 573 -24.01 -5.61 -22.50
C ALA A 573 -23.25 -4.87 -21.40
N ILE A 574 -21.97 -4.62 -21.62
CA ILE A 574 -21.07 -3.96 -20.67
C ILE A 574 -20.31 -2.83 -21.36
N PHE A 575 -19.94 -1.82 -20.60
CA PHE A 575 -19.07 -0.74 -21.07
C PHE A 575 -18.04 -0.33 -20.04
N GLU A 576 -16.97 0.26 -20.50
CA GLU A 576 -15.93 0.86 -19.66
C GLU A 576 -15.53 2.22 -20.22
N MET A 577 -15.27 3.16 -19.31
CA MET A 577 -14.67 4.45 -19.64
C MET A 577 -13.31 4.56 -18.95
N GLY A 578 -12.27 4.88 -19.71
CA GLY A 578 -10.92 4.91 -19.13
C GLY A 578 -9.85 5.40 -20.07
N SER A 579 -8.68 5.61 -19.51
CA SER A 579 -7.48 5.97 -20.28
C SER A 579 -6.88 4.75 -20.96
N ILE A 580 -6.34 4.99 -22.16
CA ILE A 580 -5.48 4.08 -22.90
C ILE A 580 -4.11 4.70 -23.08
N PHE A 581 -3.10 3.88 -23.30
CA PHE A 581 -1.70 4.29 -23.33
C PHE A 581 -1.07 3.82 -24.64
N ARG A 582 -0.78 4.74 -25.56
CA ARG A 582 -0.14 4.43 -26.84
C ARG A 582 1.19 5.14 -26.94
N SER A 583 2.22 4.40 -27.27
CA SER A 583 3.58 4.91 -27.46
C SER A 583 3.76 5.38 -28.90
N SER A 584 3.15 6.50 -29.27
CA SER A 584 3.32 7.09 -30.60
C SER A 584 4.62 7.89 -30.73
N GLN A 585 5.27 8.23 -29.61
CA GLN A 585 6.50 9.02 -29.56
C GLN A 585 7.49 8.40 -28.60
N LYS A 586 8.79 8.55 -28.88
CA LYS A 586 9.84 8.23 -27.91
C LYS A 586 9.78 9.26 -26.80
N LEU A 587 9.34 8.84 -25.61
CA LEU A 587 9.33 9.71 -24.44
C LEU A 587 10.76 10.02 -24.01
N GLU A 588 10.99 11.27 -23.68
CA GLU A 588 12.21 11.68 -22.97
C GLU A 588 12.13 11.19 -21.52
N THR A 589 13.29 10.86 -20.95
CA THR A 589 13.38 10.53 -19.52
C THR A 589 12.96 11.73 -18.70
N ALA A 590 12.06 11.52 -17.73
CA ALA A 590 11.65 12.58 -16.82
C ALA A 590 12.86 13.17 -16.09
N ILE A 591 12.91 14.48 -16.03
CA ILE A 591 13.95 15.23 -15.30
C ILE A 591 13.51 15.32 -13.84
N SER A 592 14.40 14.99 -12.91
CA SER A 592 14.23 15.30 -11.49
C SER A 592 14.80 16.70 -11.22
N PRO A 593 13.95 17.72 -11.03
CA PRO A 593 14.44 19.07 -10.77
C PRO A 593 15.04 19.19 -9.37
N ASP A 594 15.93 20.14 -9.18
CA ASP A 594 16.32 20.59 -7.85
C ASP A 594 15.11 21.23 -7.15
N LEU A 595 14.77 20.73 -5.97
CA LEU A 595 13.63 21.20 -5.19
C LEU A 595 13.96 22.36 -4.25
N SER A 596 15.23 22.79 -4.17
CA SER A 596 15.65 23.94 -3.37
C SER A 596 15.08 25.27 -3.88
N GLN A 597 14.67 25.32 -5.14
CA GLN A 597 14.04 26.47 -5.78
C GLN A 597 12.98 26.02 -6.79
N ARG A 598 12.05 26.94 -7.12
CA ARG A 598 11.06 26.65 -8.15
C ARG A 598 11.74 26.41 -9.50
N PRO A 599 11.51 25.27 -10.17
CA PRO A 599 12.06 25.01 -11.50
C PRO A 599 11.63 26.07 -12.51
N ASP A 600 12.49 26.38 -13.48
CA ASP A 600 12.11 27.27 -14.56
C ASP A 600 11.01 26.64 -15.45
N GLN A 601 10.34 27.49 -16.23
CA GLN A 601 9.21 27.06 -17.07
C GLN A 601 9.61 25.99 -18.09
N ARG A 602 10.84 26.02 -18.61
CA ARG A 602 11.35 25.04 -19.60
C ARG A 602 11.53 23.66 -18.97
N ILE A 603 11.97 23.60 -17.71
CA ILE A 603 12.06 22.33 -16.95
C ILE A 603 10.68 21.77 -16.73
N ILE A 604 9.72 22.61 -16.32
CA ILE A 604 8.33 22.22 -16.13
C ILE A 604 7.72 21.67 -17.43
N GLU A 605 7.92 22.36 -18.56
CA GLU A 605 7.46 21.89 -19.86
C GLU A 605 8.07 20.54 -20.27
N LYS A 606 9.37 20.32 -20.02
CA LYS A 606 10.02 19.03 -20.26
C LYS A 606 9.45 17.91 -19.37
N ILE A 607 9.14 18.21 -18.11
CA ILE A 607 8.50 17.24 -17.20
C ILE A 607 7.13 16.86 -17.77
N PHE A 608 6.31 17.82 -18.19
CA PHE A 608 5.02 17.53 -18.80
C PHE A 608 5.15 16.77 -20.12
N ALA A 609 6.12 17.10 -20.96
CA ALA A 609 6.37 16.39 -22.22
C ALA A 609 6.84 14.94 -22.03
N SER A 610 7.36 14.60 -20.84
CA SER A 610 7.76 13.22 -20.51
C SER A 610 6.57 12.32 -20.11
N VAL A 611 5.38 12.90 -19.92
CA VAL A 611 4.18 12.14 -19.56
C VAL A 611 3.61 11.48 -20.82
N PRO A 612 3.31 10.16 -20.80
CA PRO A 612 2.67 9.47 -21.92
C PRO A 612 1.34 10.09 -22.32
N ASN A 613 1.00 10.02 -23.60
CA ASN A 613 -0.36 10.35 -24.03
C ASN A 613 -1.35 9.34 -23.45
N GLN A 614 -2.36 9.85 -22.72
CA GLN A 614 -3.37 9.07 -22.01
C GLN A 614 -4.76 9.38 -22.60
N GLY A 615 -5.01 8.93 -23.83
CA GLY A 615 -6.31 9.14 -24.47
C GLY A 615 -7.45 8.56 -23.64
N TYR A 616 -8.48 9.35 -23.36
CA TYR A 616 -9.66 8.89 -22.61
C TYR A 616 -10.74 8.39 -23.59
N HIS A 617 -11.09 7.12 -23.47
CA HIS A 617 -12.01 6.43 -24.36
C HIS A 617 -13.22 5.90 -23.61
N VAL A 618 -14.29 5.58 -24.36
CA VAL A 618 -15.36 4.69 -23.92
C VAL A 618 -15.43 3.53 -24.91
N ALA A 619 -15.62 2.32 -24.40
CA ALA A 619 -15.89 1.16 -25.23
C ALA A 619 -17.00 0.31 -24.61
N GLY A 620 -17.73 -0.40 -25.44
CA GLY A 620 -18.75 -1.35 -25.01
C GLY A 620 -18.63 -2.66 -25.75
N LEU A 621 -19.06 -3.73 -25.08
CA LEU A 621 -19.13 -5.09 -25.60
C LEU A 621 -20.53 -5.66 -25.34
N LEU A 622 -21.17 -6.16 -26.36
CA LEU A 622 -22.52 -6.71 -26.32
C LEU A 622 -22.48 -8.19 -26.75
N VAL A 623 -23.05 -9.03 -25.91
CA VAL A 623 -22.98 -10.48 -26.05
C VAL A 623 -24.38 -11.08 -25.96
N GLY A 624 -24.70 -12.01 -26.87
CA GLY A 624 -25.94 -12.77 -26.83
C GLY A 624 -27.13 -11.99 -27.36
N LYS A 625 -28.22 -11.91 -26.61
CA LYS A 625 -29.49 -11.36 -27.05
C LYS A 625 -29.75 -9.99 -26.43
N LEU A 626 -30.23 -9.05 -27.26
CA LEU A 626 -30.80 -7.78 -26.79
C LEU A 626 -32.20 -8.00 -26.20
N GLU A 627 -33.01 -8.83 -26.83
CA GLU A 627 -34.35 -9.16 -26.36
C GLU A 627 -34.48 -10.68 -26.23
N SER A 628 -34.90 -11.15 -25.08
CA SER A 628 -35.20 -12.55 -24.85
C SER A 628 -36.54 -12.91 -25.49
N GLU A 629 -36.69 -14.16 -25.94
CA GLU A 629 -37.95 -14.66 -26.42
C GLU A 629 -39.01 -14.62 -25.32
N ASN A 630 -40.17 -14.10 -25.66
CA ASN A 630 -41.30 -13.97 -24.76
C ASN A 630 -42.63 -14.13 -25.52
N TRP A 631 -43.75 -13.96 -24.85
CA TRP A 631 -45.08 -14.09 -25.43
C TRP A 631 -45.42 -13.06 -26.51
N GLN A 632 -44.66 -11.93 -26.58
CA GLN A 632 -44.87 -10.88 -27.58
C GLN A 632 -44.05 -11.09 -28.85
N GLY A 633 -42.95 -11.88 -28.80
CA GLY A 633 -42.14 -12.09 -30.00
C GLY A 633 -40.95 -12.99 -29.80
N LYS A 634 -40.26 -13.24 -30.92
CA LYS A 634 -39.02 -14.01 -30.96
C LYS A 634 -37.84 -13.22 -30.38
N ALA A 635 -36.88 -13.94 -29.86
CA ALA A 635 -35.60 -13.36 -29.41
C ALA A 635 -34.87 -12.60 -30.53
N ARG A 636 -34.28 -11.47 -30.18
CA ARG A 636 -33.42 -10.67 -31.07
C ARG A 636 -31.98 -10.66 -30.54
N ALA A 637 -31.05 -11.19 -31.29
CA ALA A 637 -29.64 -11.11 -30.95
C ALA A 637 -29.07 -9.71 -31.18
N TYR A 638 -28.05 -9.35 -30.44
CA TYR A 638 -27.24 -8.17 -30.76
C TYR A 638 -26.61 -8.34 -32.15
N ASN A 639 -26.47 -7.23 -32.85
CA ASN A 639 -25.86 -7.22 -34.20
C ASN A 639 -25.00 -5.94 -34.38
N TRP A 640 -24.27 -5.85 -35.47
CA TRP A 640 -23.38 -4.72 -35.76
C TRP A 640 -24.07 -3.36 -35.77
N GLN A 641 -25.38 -3.31 -36.12
CA GLN A 641 -26.16 -2.07 -36.13
C GLN A 641 -26.36 -1.53 -34.69
N ASP A 642 -26.56 -2.40 -33.72
CA ASP A 642 -26.70 -2.01 -32.32
C ASP A 642 -25.43 -1.35 -31.80
N ALA A 643 -24.26 -1.88 -32.15
CA ALA A 643 -22.98 -1.28 -31.77
C ALA A 643 -22.76 0.11 -32.39
N ILE A 644 -23.13 0.24 -33.70
CA ILE A 644 -23.06 1.52 -34.40
C ILE A 644 -24.03 2.53 -33.79
N ALA A 645 -25.26 2.12 -33.48
CA ALA A 645 -26.26 2.98 -32.87
C ALA A 645 -25.77 3.52 -31.51
N LEU A 646 -25.16 2.69 -30.65
CA LEU A 646 -24.60 3.15 -29.39
C LEU A 646 -23.44 4.13 -29.57
N ALA A 647 -22.56 3.92 -30.54
CA ALA A 647 -21.53 4.88 -30.90
C ALA A 647 -22.13 6.21 -31.40
N GLN A 648 -23.17 6.18 -32.22
CA GLN A 648 -23.89 7.36 -32.66
C GLN A 648 -24.60 8.07 -31.52
N ASP A 649 -25.18 7.34 -30.56
CA ASP A 649 -25.80 7.93 -29.37
C ASP A 649 -24.77 8.75 -28.54
N VAL A 650 -23.53 8.26 -28.42
CA VAL A 650 -22.44 9.01 -27.76
C VAL A 650 -22.14 10.32 -28.47
N LEU A 651 -22.11 10.32 -29.83
CA LEU A 651 -21.84 11.51 -30.61
C LEU A 651 -23.03 12.48 -30.61
N SER A 652 -24.25 11.95 -30.70
CA SER A 652 -25.48 12.74 -30.60
C SER A 652 -25.61 13.48 -29.28
N LEU A 653 -25.28 12.78 -28.20
CA LEU A 653 -25.26 13.36 -26.84
C LEU A 653 -24.29 14.55 -26.75
N CYS A 654 -23.21 14.54 -27.54
CA CYS A 654 -22.26 15.65 -27.63
C CYS A 654 -22.68 16.75 -28.60
N ASN A 655 -23.84 16.65 -29.23
CA ASN A 655 -24.36 17.58 -30.26
C ASN A 655 -23.36 17.83 -31.39
N LEU A 656 -22.82 16.75 -31.92
CA LEU A 656 -21.83 16.76 -33.00
C LEU A 656 -22.40 16.12 -34.26
N GLU A 657 -22.06 16.65 -35.42
CA GLU A 657 -22.32 16.03 -36.70
C GLU A 657 -21.19 15.10 -37.08
N TRP A 658 -21.54 13.96 -37.67
CA TRP A 658 -20.59 12.94 -38.08
C TRP A 658 -20.98 12.32 -39.44
N SER A 659 -20.01 11.74 -40.10
CA SER A 659 -20.21 10.86 -41.22
C SER A 659 -19.82 9.42 -40.88
N ILE A 660 -20.35 8.45 -41.59
CA ILE A 660 -20.07 7.03 -41.41
C ILE A 660 -19.39 6.50 -42.67
N ALA A 661 -18.29 5.76 -42.46
CA ALA A 661 -17.63 5.03 -43.54
C ALA A 661 -17.43 3.55 -43.12
N ARG A 662 -17.19 2.70 -44.13
CA ARG A 662 -16.80 1.30 -43.86
C ARG A 662 -15.37 1.26 -43.33
N SER A 663 -15.13 0.34 -42.41
CA SER A 663 -13.80 0.13 -41.84
C SER A 663 -13.44 -1.36 -41.85
N ASP A 664 -12.16 -1.67 -42.04
CA ASP A 664 -11.58 -3.01 -41.94
C ASP A 664 -10.59 -3.13 -40.78
N LEU A 665 -10.62 -2.16 -39.85
CA LEU A 665 -9.69 -2.04 -38.76
C LEU A 665 -9.90 -3.14 -37.72
N ALA A 666 -8.82 -3.88 -37.36
CA ALA A 666 -8.86 -4.81 -36.24
C ALA A 666 -9.20 -4.08 -34.92
N PRO A 667 -9.96 -4.70 -34.02
CA PRO A 667 -10.36 -6.11 -33.94
C PRO A 667 -11.75 -6.41 -34.54
N TRP A 668 -12.30 -5.55 -35.36
CA TRP A 668 -13.64 -5.72 -35.97
C TRP A 668 -13.62 -6.54 -37.26
N HIS A 669 -14.78 -7.02 -37.62
CA HIS A 669 -15.00 -7.77 -38.86
C HIS A 669 -14.97 -6.82 -40.08
N PRO A 670 -14.13 -7.05 -41.10
CA PRO A 670 -13.92 -6.10 -42.20
C PRO A 670 -15.17 -5.78 -43.03
N GLY A 671 -16.17 -6.65 -43.01
CA GLY A 671 -17.44 -6.42 -43.73
C GLY A 671 -18.59 -5.91 -42.86
N ARG A 672 -18.41 -5.80 -41.53
CA ARG A 672 -19.45 -5.44 -40.58
C ARG A 672 -18.94 -4.48 -39.50
N CYS A 673 -18.07 -3.57 -39.90
CA CYS A 673 -17.54 -2.50 -39.08
C CYS A 673 -17.71 -1.16 -39.77
N ALA A 674 -18.05 -0.15 -38.97
CA ALA A 674 -18.09 1.23 -39.40
C ALA A 674 -17.10 2.06 -38.56
N GLU A 675 -16.57 3.09 -39.20
CA GLU A 675 -15.91 4.20 -38.52
C GLU A 675 -16.79 5.44 -38.59
N LEU A 676 -16.77 6.23 -37.46
CA LEU A 676 -17.48 7.48 -37.37
C LEU A 676 -16.45 8.61 -37.40
N ILE A 677 -16.72 9.60 -38.26
CA ILE A 677 -15.76 10.63 -38.63
C ILE A 677 -16.33 12.00 -38.27
N ILE A 678 -15.58 12.84 -37.62
CA ILE A 678 -15.88 14.25 -37.32
C ILE A 678 -14.77 15.12 -37.88
N ASN A 679 -15.10 16.07 -38.73
CA ASN A 679 -14.14 16.99 -39.36
C ASN A 679 -12.92 16.26 -39.99
N GLY A 680 -13.16 15.15 -40.66
CA GLY A 680 -12.11 14.34 -41.28
C GLY A 680 -11.31 13.46 -40.34
N THR A 681 -11.61 13.47 -39.03
CA THR A 681 -10.91 12.65 -38.01
C THR A 681 -11.80 11.48 -37.59
N VAL A 682 -11.27 10.25 -37.65
CA VAL A 682 -11.96 9.07 -37.14
C VAL A 682 -11.96 9.11 -35.60
N VAL A 683 -13.15 9.16 -35.00
CA VAL A 683 -13.35 9.27 -33.54
C VAL A 683 -13.93 8.00 -32.93
N ALA A 684 -14.55 7.14 -33.73
CA ALA A 684 -15.15 5.89 -33.25
C ALA A 684 -15.05 4.76 -34.26
N HIS A 685 -15.05 3.54 -33.72
CA HIS A 685 -15.25 2.31 -34.51
C HIS A 685 -16.32 1.48 -33.80
N ALA A 686 -17.23 0.89 -34.60
CA ALA A 686 -18.29 0.06 -34.07
C ALA A 686 -18.71 -1.04 -35.06
N GLY A 687 -19.01 -2.22 -34.56
CA GLY A 687 -19.42 -3.33 -35.40
C GLY A 687 -19.25 -4.70 -34.74
N GLU A 688 -19.26 -5.74 -35.57
CA GLU A 688 -19.04 -7.12 -35.15
C GLU A 688 -17.55 -7.38 -34.93
N LEU A 689 -17.19 -8.11 -33.85
CA LEU A 689 -15.82 -8.51 -33.64
C LEU A 689 -15.37 -9.53 -34.69
N HIS A 690 -14.08 -9.49 -35.03
CA HIS A 690 -13.49 -10.42 -35.99
C HIS A 690 -13.60 -11.88 -35.49
N PRO A 691 -13.96 -12.87 -36.32
CA PRO A 691 -14.10 -14.26 -35.91
C PRO A 691 -12.86 -14.84 -35.20
N ARG A 692 -11.65 -14.40 -35.58
CA ARG A 692 -10.40 -14.79 -34.88
C ARG A 692 -10.37 -14.33 -33.44
N VAL A 693 -10.81 -13.11 -33.16
CA VAL A 693 -10.90 -12.56 -31.82
C VAL A 693 -11.94 -13.31 -31.00
N VAL A 694 -13.13 -13.50 -31.57
CA VAL A 694 -14.21 -14.28 -30.95
C VAL A 694 -13.75 -15.68 -30.58
N ALA A 695 -13.07 -16.38 -31.49
CA ALA A 695 -12.53 -17.73 -31.25
C ALA A 695 -11.40 -17.74 -30.23
N ALA A 696 -10.45 -16.79 -30.29
CA ALA A 696 -9.31 -16.71 -29.37
C ALA A 696 -9.74 -16.54 -27.90
N TYR A 697 -10.84 -15.86 -27.67
CA TYR A 697 -11.35 -15.57 -26.33
C TYR A 697 -12.60 -16.38 -25.93
N GLY A 698 -13.06 -17.29 -26.75
CA GLY A 698 -14.25 -18.11 -26.49
C GLY A 698 -15.53 -17.30 -26.32
N LEU A 699 -15.63 -16.16 -26.97
CA LEU A 699 -16.86 -15.37 -26.98
C LEU A 699 -17.95 -16.04 -27.84
N PRO A 700 -19.23 -15.79 -27.55
CA PRO A 700 -20.32 -16.19 -28.45
C PRO A 700 -20.13 -15.60 -29.86
N GLU A 701 -20.48 -16.38 -30.85
CA GLU A 701 -20.44 -15.93 -32.25
C GLU A 701 -21.18 -14.61 -32.41
N ARG A 702 -20.64 -13.76 -33.28
CA ARG A 702 -21.23 -12.46 -33.63
C ARG A 702 -21.35 -11.47 -32.47
N SER A 703 -20.51 -11.61 -31.41
CA SER A 703 -20.36 -10.56 -30.41
C SER A 703 -19.98 -9.24 -31.06
N VAL A 704 -20.58 -8.14 -30.64
CA VAL A 704 -20.39 -6.81 -31.20
C VAL A 704 -19.83 -5.84 -30.19
N ALA A 705 -19.11 -4.83 -30.67
CA ALA A 705 -18.44 -3.86 -29.82
C ALA A 705 -18.44 -2.47 -30.48
N PHE A 706 -18.27 -1.45 -29.63
CA PHE A 706 -17.96 -0.11 -30.07
C PHE A 706 -16.82 0.48 -29.22
N ALA A 707 -16.13 1.48 -29.76
CA ALA A 707 -15.14 2.28 -29.05
C ALA A 707 -15.15 3.71 -29.59
N VAL A 708 -15.18 4.70 -28.69
CA VAL A 708 -15.19 6.13 -29.02
C VAL A 708 -14.07 6.82 -28.25
N ALA A 709 -13.25 7.62 -28.95
CA ALA A 709 -12.19 8.43 -28.38
C ALA A 709 -12.78 9.75 -27.84
N LEU A 710 -13.20 9.76 -26.59
CA LEU A 710 -13.88 10.92 -25.97
C LEU A 710 -13.02 12.18 -25.91
N ASN A 711 -11.71 12.03 -25.78
CA ASN A 711 -10.77 13.15 -25.78
C ASN A 711 -10.50 13.75 -27.17
N ALA A 712 -10.83 13.00 -28.25
CA ALA A 712 -10.72 13.49 -29.61
C ALA A 712 -11.98 14.25 -30.07
N LEU A 713 -13.06 14.19 -29.28
CA LEU A 713 -14.28 14.91 -29.62
C LEU A 713 -14.12 16.41 -29.35
N PRO A 714 -14.48 17.29 -30.30
CA PRO A 714 -14.47 18.73 -30.07
C PRO A 714 -15.42 19.12 -28.94
N GLU A 715 -15.30 20.33 -28.44
CA GLU A 715 -16.28 20.86 -27.48
C GLU A 715 -17.66 20.94 -28.12
N SER A 716 -18.67 20.59 -27.35
CA SER A 716 -20.06 20.65 -27.83
C SER A 716 -20.45 22.11 -28.04
N SER A 717 -21.03 22.39 -29.21
CA SER A 717 -21.68 23.65 -29.46
C SER A 717 -22.95 23.80 -28.58
N LEU A 718 -23.37 25.01 -28.35
CA LEU A 718 -24.69 25.23 -27.75
C LEU A 718 -25.77 24.66 -28.71
N VAL A 719 -26.75 24.01 -28.12
CA VAL A 719 -27.92 23.56 -28.91
C VAL A 719 -28.76 24.82 -29.22
N ASN A 720 -28.72 25.23 -30.48
CA ASN A 720 -29.63 26.23 -30.96
C ASN A 720 -30.98 25.59 -31.29
N PRO A 721 -32.10 26.13 -30.83
CA PRO A 721 -33.41 25.62 -31.17
C PRO A 721 -33.63 25.77 -32.68
N THR A 722 -34.14 24.69 -33.34
CA THR A 722 -34.55 24.78 -34.71
C THR A 722 -35.77 25.68 -34.82
N THR A 723 -35.81 26.55 -35.85
CA THR A 723 -36.97 27.40 -36.11
C THR A 723 -38.14 26.48 -36.44
N VAL A 724 -39.22 26.60 -35.71
CA VAL A 724 -40.48 25.88 -36.00
C VAL A 724 -41.12 26.50 -37.19
N GLY A 725 -41.29 25.72 -38.27
CA GLY A 725 -41.97 26.18 -39.44
C GLY A 725 -43.45 26.35 -39.18
N THR A 726 -43.99 27.53 -39.53
CA THR A 726 -45.41 27.86 -39.41
C THR A 726 -46.23 27.60 -40.69
N MET A 727 -45.54 27.42 -41.81
CA MET A 727 -46.20 27.14 -43.10
C MET A 727 -46.38 25.62 -43.30
N PRO A 728 -47.40 25.22 -44.07
CA PRO A 728 -47.57 23.78 -44.41
C PRO A 728 -46.37 23.20 -45.11
N ALA A 729 -46.04 21.99 -44.76
CA ALA A 729 -45.01 21.20 -45.47
C ALA A 729 -45.59 20.51 -46.68
N ALA A 730 -44.82 20.41 -47.72
CA ALA A 730 -45.12 19.61 -48.92
C ALA A 730 -44.23 18.35 -48.92
N VAL A 731 -44.83 17.17 -49.07
CA VAL A 731 -44.10 15.88 -49.02
C VAL A 731 -44.09 15.29 -50.42
N GLN A 732 -42.93 14.82 -50.85
CA GLN A 732 -42.73 14.08 -52.13
C GLN A 732 -41.90 12.83 -51.90
N ASP A 733 -42.39 11.73 -52.41
CA ASP A 733 -41.64 10.46 -52.34
C ASP A 733 -40.87 10.24 -53.65
N VAL A 734 -39.65 9.65 -53.46
CA VAL A 734 -38.84 9.25 -54.61
C VAL A 734 -38.22 7.90 -54.38
N ALA A 735 -38.31 7.00 -55.30
CA ALA A 735 -37.59 5.71 -55.28
C ALA A 735 -36.47 5.73 -56.32
N LEU A 736 -35.24 5.44 -55.84
CA LEU A 736 -34.09 5.42 -56.74
C LEU A 736 -33.47 4.02 -56.79
N ILE A 737 -33.19 3.56 -58.00
CA ILE A 737 -32.41 2.34 -58.24
C ILE A 737 -30.96 2.75 -58.32
N VAL A 738 -30.11 2.17 -57.44
CA VAL A 738 -28.68 2.39 -57.38
C VAL A 738 -27.92 1.08 -57.38
N ASP A 739 -26.63 1.11 -57.64
CA ASP A 739 -25.76 -0.03 -57.42
C ASP A 739 -25.75 -0.42 -55.93
N ALA A 740 -25.75 -1.71 -55.63
CA ALA A 740 -25.82 -2.22 -54.27
C ALA A 740 -24.58 -1.80 -53.39
N THR A 741 -23.52 -1.32 -54.03
CA THR A 741 -22.33 -0.79 -53.37
C THR A 741 -22.49 0.68 -52.94
N VAL A 742 -23.44 1.42 -53.48
CA VAL A 742 -23.76 2.81 -53.12
C VAL A 742 -24.47 2.84 -51.77
N SER A 743 -23.95 3.62 -50.84
CA SER A 743 -24.57 3.74 -49.53
C SER A 743 -25.83 4.62 -49.56
N ALA A 744 -26.80 4.32 -48.70
CA ALA A 744 -27.97 5.19 -48.52
C ALA A 744 -27.57 6.61 -48.09
N ALA A 745 -26.48 6.77 -47.39
CA ALA A 745 -25.95 8.08 -46.96
C ALA A 745 -25.49 8.91 -48.18
N ASP A 746 -24.81 8.30 -49.13
CA ASP A 746 -24.38 8.97 -50.38
C ASP A 746 -25.58 9.43 -51.19
N VAL A 747 -26.62 8.58 -51.29
CA VAL A 747 -27.87 8.93 -51.95
C VAL A 747 -28.59 10.08 -51.26
N THR A 748 -28.66 10.04 -49.91
CA THR A 748 -29.26 11.10 -49.09
C THR A 748 -28.50 12.40 -49.29
N SER A 749 -27.17 12.38 -49.28
CA SER A 749 -26.32 13.55 -49.48
C SER A 749 -26.53 14.18 -50.87
N ALA A 750 -26.57 13.31 -51.93
CA ALA A 750 -26.81 13.77 -53.30
C ALA A 750 -28.22 14.36 -53.50
N LEU A 751 -29.25 13.74 -52.88
CA LEU A 751 -30.61 14.27 -52.90
C LEU A 751 -30.70 15.62 -52.16
N ARG A 752 -30.08 15.75 -51.01
CA ARG A 752 -30.05 17.00 -50.20
C ARG A 752 -29.39 18.15 -50.97
N GLU A 753 -28.25 17.87 -51.60
CA GLU A 753 -27.52 18.86 -52.41
C GLU A 753 -28.37 19.37 -53.58
N GLY A 754 -29.10 18.51 -54.23
CA GLY A 754 -29.93 18.89 -55.37
C GLY A 754 -31.28 19.53 -55.00
N ALA A 755 -31.80 19.18 -53.81
CA ALA A 755 -33.08 19.69 -53.33
C ALA A 755 -33.06 21.16 -52.90
N GLY A 756 -31.88 21.66 -52.48
CA GLY A 756 -31.67 23.02 -52.04
C GLY A 756 -32.20 23.35 -50.63
N ASP A 757 -32.19 24.63 -50.29
CA ASP A 757 -32.41 25.12 -48.90
C ASP A 757 -33.84 24.93 -48.38
N LEU A 758 -34.83 24.71 -49.24
CA LEU A 758 -36.21 24.47 -48.84
C LEU A 758 -36.48 23.02 -48.39
N LEU A 759 -35.51 22.13 -48.51
CA LEU A 759 -35.62 20.78 -48.00
C LEU A 759 -35.50 20.79 -46.44
N GLU A 760 -36.61 20.58 -45.77
CA GLU A 760 -36.67 20.50 -44.31
C GLU A 760 -36.11 19.16 -43.79
N SER A 761 -36.54 18.05 -44.38
CA SER A 761 -36.08 16.70 -44.00
C SER A 761 -36.11 15.72 -45.14
N ILE A 762 -35.29 14.68 -45.01
CA ILE A 762 -35.25 13.55 -45.92
C ILE A 762 -35.16 12.25 -45.09
N THR A 763 -36.02 11.28 -45.39
CA THR A 763 -36.13 10.03 -44.68
C THR A 763 -36.14 8.87 -45.63
N LEU A 764 -35.21 7.90 -45.47
CA LEU A 764 -35.29 6.62 -46.17
C LEU A 764 -36.38 5.79 -45.45
N PHE A 765 -37.43 5.40 -46.14
CA PHE A 765 -38.51 4.61 -45.56
C PHE A 765 -38.66 3.20 -46.14
N ASP A 766 -38.04 2.90 -47.28
CA ASP A 766 -38.08 1.55 -47.88
C ASP A 766 -36.79 1.23 -48.62
N ARG A 767 -36.39 -0.05 -48.53
CA ARG A 767 -35.28 -0.64 -49.26
C ARG A 767 -35.74 -1.96 -49.87
N TYR A 768 -35.63 -2.08 -51.19
CA TYR A 768 -36.01 -3.27 -51.90
C TYR A 768 -34.83 -3.86 -52.70
N ASP A 769 -34.41 -5.07 -52.32
CA ASP A 769 -33.20 -5.73 -52.84
C ASP A 769 -33.45 -6.66 -54.03
N LYS A 770 -34.72 -6.90 -54.38
CA LYS A 770 -35.09 -7.86 -55.49
C LYS A 770 -35.36 -7.16 -56.79
N ILE A 771 -34.58 -6.14 -57.14
CA ILE A 771 -34.86 -5.35 -58.37
C ILE A 771 -33.97 -5.73 -59.57
N GLY A 772 -32.90 -6.51 -59.34
CA GLY A 772 -31.91 -6.97 -60.28
C GLY A 772 -30.62 -7.34 -59.68
N GLU A 773 -29.74 -8.07 -60.36
CA GLU A 773 -28.43 -8.44 -59.83
C GLU A 773 -27.55 -7.20 -59.63
N GLY A 774 -27.01 -7.05 -58.44
CA GLY A 774 -26.13 -5.92 -58.06
C GLY A 774 -26.86 -4.56 -57.94
N LYS A 775 -28.17 -4.52 -57.90
CA LYS A 775 -28.98 -3.29 -57.78
C LYS A 775 -29.85 -3.32 -56.52
N VAL A 776 -30.16 -2.15 -56.01
CA VAL A 776 -31.09 -1.96 -54.91
C VAL A 776 -31.93 -0.70 -55.13
N SER A 777 -33.22 -0.78 -54.78
CA SER A 777 -34.12 0.37 -54.82
C SER A 777 -34.21 0.97 -53.39
N LEU A 778 -33.94 2.26 -53.28
CA LEU A 778 -34.06 3.03 -52.06
C LEU A 778 -35.17 4.07 -52.21
N ALA A 779 -36.15 4.06 -51.31
CA ALA A 779 -37.26 4.99 -51.34
C ALA A 779 -37.14 6.03 -50.21
N PHE A 780 -37.16 7.30 -50.60
CA PHE A 780 -37.00 8.43 -49.73
C PHE A 780 -38.26 9.32 -49.74
N SER A 781 -38.62 9.81 -48.56
CA SER A 781 -39.60 10.87 -48.40
C SER A 781 -38.86 12.19 -48.17
N LEU A 782 -39.15 13.16 -49.05
CA LEU A 782 -38.55 14.49 -48.98
C LEU A 782 -39.65 15.45 -48.52
N VAL A 783 -39.35 16.19 -47.43
CA VAL A 783 -40.27 17.20 -46.88
C VAL A 783 -39.70 18.59 -47.19
N PHE A 784 -40.48 19.40 -47.88
CA PHE A 784 -40.11 20.74 -48.24
C PHE A 784 -40.97 21.77 -47.48
N ARG A 785 -40.37 22.85 -47.05
CA ARG A 785 -41.09 23.93 -46.42
C ARG A 785 -40.37 25.26 -46.65
N ALA A 786 -41.14 26.30 -46.96
CA ALA A 786 -40.67 27.68 -46.92
C ALA A 786 -41.06 28.33 -45.57
N SER A 787 -40.26 29.27 -45.11
CA SER A 787 -40.50 29.98 -43.84
C SER A 787 -41.55 31.10 -44.01
N ASP A 788 -41.79 31.59 -45.17
CA ASP A 788 -42.53 32.79 -45.52
C ASP A 788 -43.82 32.57 -46.33
N ARG A 789 -43.98 31.39 -46.97
CA ARG A 789 -45.12 31.09 -47.82
C ARG A 789 -45.40 29.57 -47.93
N THR A 790 -46.56 29.22 -48.46
CA THR A 790 -46.86 27.87 -48.85
C THR A 790 -46.24 27.59 -50.20
N LEU A 791 -45.60 26.46 -50.36
CA LEU A 791 -44.99 26.03 -51.60
C LEU A 791 -46.04 25.46 -52.62
N THR A 792 -45.88 25.82 -53.86
CA THR A 792 -46.73 25.22 -54.94
C THR A 792 -46.28 23.82 -55.33
N GLY A 793 -47.19 23.01 -55.89
CA GLY A 793 -46.84 21.67 -56.31
C GLY A 793 -45.79 21.65 -57.45
N GLU A 794 -45.73 22.69 -58.28
CA GLU A 794 -44.72 22.82 -59.36
C GLU A 794 -43.34 23.12 -58.79
N GLU A 795 -43.24 24.02 -57.80
CA GLU A 795 -41.99 24.33 -57.10
C GLU A 795 -41.40 23.05 -56.43
N VAL A 796 -42.24 22.29 -55.75
CA VAL A 796 -41.82 21.08 -55.01
C VAL A 796 -41.42 19.99 -56.01
N SER A 797 -42.11 19.85 -57.12
CA SER A 797 -41.77 18.89 -58.19
C SER A 797 -40.42 19.24 -58.85
N ALA A 798 -40.18 20.55 -59.10
CA ALA A 798 -38.90 21.01 -59.67
C ALA A 798 -37.73 20.73 -58.73
N MET A 799 -37.90 20.95 -57.37
CA MET A 799 -36.92 20.64 -56.41
C MET A 799 -36.62 19.14 -56.26
N ARG A 800 -37.64 18.29 -56.32
CA ARG A 800 -37.49 16.82 -56.39
C ARG A 800 -36.73 16.39 -57.64
N GLU A 801 -37.07 16.96 -58.81
CA GLU A 801 -36.38 16.67 -60.06
C GLU A 801 -34.91 17.10 -60.01
N ALA A 802 -34.61 18.26 -59.47
CA ALA A 802 -33.25 18.71 -59.29
C ALA A 802 -32.47 17.77 -58.29
N ALA A 803 -33.10 17.33 -57.25
CA ALA A 803 -32.52 16.37 -56.28
C ALA A 803 -32.18 15.05 -56.99
N THR A 804 -33.12 14.51 -57.78
CA THR A 804 -32.89 13.23 -58.49
C THR A 804 -31.86 13.38 -59.58
N ALA A 805 -31.81 14.52 -60.28
CA ALA A 805 -30.80 14.78 -61.31
C ALA A 805 -29.37 14.79 -60.71
N VAL A 806 -29.14 15.35 -59.52
CA VAL A 806 -27.84 15.31 -58.84
C VAL A 806 -27.51 13.89 -58.44
N ALA A 807 -28.44 13.12 -57.88
CA ALA A 807 -28.27 11.71 -57.54
C ALA A 807 -27.93 10.85 -58.77
N SER A 808 -28.64 11.10 -59.92
CA SER A 808 -28.35 10.42 -61.16
C SER A 808 -26.91 10.75 -61.64
N LYS A 809 -26.56 12.02 -61.66
CA LYS A 809 -25.23 12.48 -62.11
C LYS A 809 -24.06 11.95 -61.26
N LYS A 810 -24.21 11.94 -59.95
CA LYS A 810 -23.13 11.55 -59.05
C LYS A 810 -23.02 10.05 -58.85
N LEU A 811 -24.14 9.36 -58.78
CA LEU A 811 -24.21 7.98 -58.30
C LEU A 811 -24.79 6.99 -59.38
N GLY A 812 -25.12 7.49 -60.57
CA GLY A 812 -25.77 6.68 -61.56
C GLY A 812 -27.19 6.22 -61.14
N ALA A 813 -27.82 6.93 -60.23
CA ALA A 813 -29.14 6.59 -59.73
C ALA A 813 -30.18 6.77 -60.79
N VAL A 814 -31.13 5.82 -60.88
CA VAL A 814 -32.27 5.86 -61.86
C VAL A 814 -33.55 5.92 -61.04
N VAL A 815 -34.40 6.88 -61.36
CA VAL A 815 -35.73 6.97 -60.73
C VAL A 815 -36.54 5.72 -61.12
N ARG A 816 -37.05 5.02 -60.12
CA ARG A 816 -37.95 3.87 -60.33
C ARG A 816 -39.33 4.41 -60.71
N THR A 817 -39.70 4.23 -61.92
CA THR A 817 -41.08 4.39 -62.37
C THR A 817 -41.89 3.13 -62.03
N ALA A 818 -43.13 3.30 -61.61
CA ALA A 818 -44.02 2.24 -61.19
C ALA A 818 -44.19 1.15 -62.25
#